data_3d593e175cf29b1cb7cc3488906b60f5
#
_entry.id   3d593e175cf29b1cb7cc3488906b60f5
#
_cell.length_a   1.000
_cell.length_b   1.000
_cell.length_c   1.000
_cell.angle_alpha   90.00
_cell.angle_beta   90.00
_cell.angle_gamma   90.00
#
_symmetry.space_group_name_H-M   'P 1'
#
loop_
_entity.id
_entity.type
_entity.pdbx_description
1 polymer ?
#
loop_
_entity_poly.entity_id
_entity_poly.type
_entity_poly.pdbx_seq_one_letter_code
_entity_poly.pdbx_strand_id
1 'polypeptide(L)'
;MLDIKNFLSNYLGFGDFVFKDSEGNPITIASTMEEFEKALRIIPDESLLYHAQKNHFSMWLAARGEIQVARIIHPSRIDDFSGPDEIREYLILSLRKYRQEKRRGKIVTFDSDWMVDESNIVSLADGSFGGKGRGLSFINTLLYTFDVSQYTPNINLHTPRTSIIGTNEFENFMANNSLYEVVFSAKSYDEIKRYFLKAELSNQLKIKLDRLLQIYYRPLAIRSSGMLEDSIMQPFAGIFDTYMIPNAHADRSIRLQSLMNAIKLVYASVFSPTARAYVKAINFKIEDEKMAVIVQEVVGNKFENYYYPHISGVAQSYNYYPFGHINPEDGFANIAVGLGKHVVEGGKSYRFCPRYPTLINYTLEDLVKNSQTDFLAIDLSRPDFDLLSGDEAALARLDMSYAEQHGNLKHCASVYSSNNNSLIAGIGQPGPRVINFPNILKYNYIPLSQTIDVILDIVKEAFGSPCEIEFAVDLNKDANFKASFFLLQIKPLIGNYNEYKVNLDELDLKSVILLSNTGMGNGSISNLYDVVYIKRNVFDKSMTPTMALEVEAINEKLATEGKNFILIGPGRWGTRDRWIGIPVTWPQISNAKVIVETSLDDFPLDASSGSHFFHNVISMNVGYCSVPNNDSFARIAWSKLDELPAYNETKYFRHVRFPKPLQVKMDGTQRLIVVTHEP
;
A
#
# COMPACT_ATOMS: atom_id res chain seq x y z
N MET A 1 -29.67 -24.33 -44.15
CA MET A 1 -28.70 -23.83 -43.11
C MET A 1 -27.66 -22.88 -43.70
N LEU A 2 -27.08 -23.14 -44.90
CA LEU A 2 -26.13 -22.23 -45.57
C LEU A 2 -26.78 -20.89 -45.91
N ASP A 3 -28.02 -20.87 -46.39
CA ASP A 3 -28.75 -19.66 -46.77
C ASP A 3 -29.07 -18.75 -45.57
N ILE A 4 -29.38 -19.33 -44.40
CA ILE A 4 -29.61 -18.57 -43.15
C ILE A 4 -28.30 -17.95 -42.67
N LYS A 5 -27.19 -18.72 -42.69
CA LYS A 5 -25.88 -18.21 -42.32
C LYS A 5 -25.44 -17.07 -43.24
N ASN A 6 -25.63 -17.24 -44.56
CA ASN A 6 -25.32 -16.21 -45.56
C ASN A 6 -26.21 -14.97 -45.38
N PHE A 7 -27.49 -15.15 -45.06
CA PHE A 7 -28.41 -14.05 -44.78
C PHE A 7 -27.98 -13.29 -43.52
N LEU A 8 -27.73 -14.01 -42.43
CA LEU A 8 -27.28 -13.42 -41.18
C LEU A 8 -25.96 -12.66 -41.34
N SER A 9 -24.99 -13.21 -42.06
CA SER A 9 -23.70 -12.58 -42.30
C SER A 9 -23.79 -11.37 -43.23
N ASN A 10 -24.52 -11.49 -44.34
CA ASN A 10 -24.55 -10.46 -45.39
C ASN A 10 -25.52 -9.31 -45.10
N TYR A 11 -26.64 -9.58 -44.40
CA TYR A 11 -27.68 -8.59 -44.15
C TYR A 11 -27.79 -8.11 -42.69
N LEU A 12 -27.33 -8.91 -41.76
CA LEU A 12 -27.37 -8.54 -40.32
C LEU A 12 -25.97 -8.35 -39.69
N GLY A 13 -24.90 -8.50 -40.51
CA GLY A 13 -23.54 -8.27 -40.04
C GLY A 13 -23.00 -9.28 -39.02
N PHE A 14 -23.66 -10.44 -38.87
CA PHE A 14 -23.17 -11.53 -38.03
C PHE A 14 -21.96 -12.23 -38.64
N GLY A 15 -20.91 -12.45 -37.88
CA GLY A 15 -19.68 -13.10 -38.32
C GLY A 15 -18.57 -12.14 -38.64
N ASP A 16 -17.62 -12.56 -39.49
CA ASP A 16 -16.46 -11.76 -39.84
C ASP A 16 -16.83 -10.62 -40.78
N PHE A 17 -16.14 -9.49 -40.67
CA PHE A 17 -16.30 -8.40 -41.62
C PHE A 17 -15.47 -8.69 -42.89
N VAL A 18 -16.12 -8.75 -44.03
CA VAL A 18 -15.45 -8.94 -45.32
C VAL A 18 -15.36 -7.60 -46.02
N PHE A 19 -14.16 -7.03 -46.10
CA PHE A 19 -13.90 -5.86 -46.95
C PHE A 19 -13.96 -6.24 -48.40
N LYS A 20 -14.76 -5.52 -49.19
CA LYS A 20 -15.01 -5.77 -50.59
C LYS A 20 -14.69 -4.54 -51.41
N ASP A 21 -14.36 -4.75 -52.70
CA ASP A 21 -14.31 -3.69 -53.69
C ASP A 21 -15.70 -3.25 -54.17
N SER A 22 -15.78 -2.29 -55.08
CA SER A 22 -17.04 -1.80 -55.66
C SER A 22 -17.79 -2.87 -56.45
N GLU A 23 -17.11 -3.90 -56.97
CA GLU A 23 -17.69 -5.04 -57.71
C GLU A 23 -18.16 -6.17 -56.76
N GLY A 24 -17.84 -6.08 -55.48
CA GLY A 24 -18.24 -7.07 -54.48
C GLY A 24 -17.22 -8.19 -54.23
N ASN A 25 -16.01 -8.10 -54.81
CA ASN A 25 -14.96 -9.08 -54.58
C ASN A 25 -14.31 -8.87 -53.21
N PRO A 26 -14.00 -9.94 -52.46
CA PRO A 26 -13.37 -9.80 -51.15
C PRO A 26 -11.90 -9.36 -51.25
N ILE A 27 -11.50 -8.38 -50.45
CA ILE A 27 -10.14 -7.85 -50.33
C ILE A 27 -9.43 -8.41 -49.11
N THR A 28 -10.09 -8.31 -47.94
CA THR A 28 -9.57 -8.82 -46.66
C THR A 28 -10.73 -9.11 -45.70
N ILE A 29 -10.44 -9.87 -44.65
CA ILE A 29 -11.40 -10.29 -43.65
C ILE A 29 -10.90 -9.83 -42.25
N ALA A 30 -11.83 -9.38 -41.42
CA ALA A 30 -11.57 -9.04 -40.03
C ALA A 30 -12.54 -9.80 -39.11
N SER A 31 -12.02 -10.63 -38.24
CA SER A 31 -12.76 -11.41 -37.25
C SER A 31 -12.87 -10.69 -35.89
N THR A 32 -11.98 -9.76 -35.64
CA THR A 32 -11.93 -8.96 -34.41
C THR A 32 -11.96 -7.47 -34.70
N MET A 33 -12.33 -6.64 -33.69
CA MET A 33 -12.25 -5.17 -33.83
C MET A 33 -10.83 -4.67 -34.09
N GLU A 34 -9.84 -5.39 -33.62
CA GLU A 34 -8.43 -5.03 -33.83
C GLU A 34 -8.00 -5.29 -35.26
N GLU A 35 -8.34 -6.44 -35.80
CA GLU A 35 -8.14 -6.76 -37.24
C GLU A 35 -8.91 -5.79 -38.11
N PHE A 36 -10.13 -5.43 -37.73
CA PHE A 36 -10.94 -4.45 -38.42
C PHE A 36 -10.27 -3.07 -38.48
N GLU A 37 -9.74 -2.58 -37.34
CA GLU A 37 -8.98 -1.31 -37.32
C GLU A 37 -7.70 -1.40 -38.17
N LYS A 38 -6.95 -2.52 -38.06
CA LYS A 38 -5.75 -2.74 -38.92
C LYS A 38 -6.11 -2.74 -40.40
N ALA A 39 -7.20 -3.40 -40.76
CA ALA A 39 -7.70 -3.45 -42.15
C ALA A 39 -8.09 -2.05 -42.65
N LEU A 40 -8.77 -1.24 -41.84
CA LEU A 40 -9.14 0.14 -42.23
C LEU A 40 -7.92 1.01 -42.64
N ARG A 41 -6.71 0.72 -42.13
CA ARG A 41 -5.50 1.46 -42.49
C ARG A 41 -4.93 1.13 -43.86
N ILE A 42 -5.20 -0.08 -44.36
CA ILE A 42 -4.54 -0.63 -45.54
C ILE A 42 -5.51 -0.86 -46.73
N ILE A 43 -6.83 -0.86 -46.49
CA ILE A 43 -7.79 -1.06 -47.58
C ILE A 43 -7.78 0.12 -48.56
N PRO A 44 -8.02 -0.11 -49.86
CA PRO A 44 -8.19 0.93 -50.87
C PRO A 44 -9.37 1.86 -50.53
N ASP A 45 -9.25 3.13 -50.91
CA ASP A 45 -10.31 4.12 -50.71
C ASP A 45 -11.64 3.74 -51.32
N GLU A 46 -11.60 3.07 -52.46
CA GLU A 46 -12.79 2.51 -53.12
C GLU A 46 -13.57 1.54 -52.19
N SER A 47 -12.87 0.63 -51.54
CA SER A 47 -13.47 -0.27 -50.57
C SER A 47 -14.03 0.45 -49.34
N LEU A 48 -13.29 1.42 -48.84
CA LEU A 48 -13.73 2.26 -47.73
C LEU A 48 -15.06 2.96 -48.05
N LEU A 49 -15.12 3.63 -49.19
CA LEU A 49 -16.30 4.36 -49.65
C LEU A 49 -17.48 3.42 -49.91
N TYR A 50 -17.23 2.25 -50.54
CA TYR A 50 -18.26 1.23 -50.79
C TYR A 50 -18.97 0.78 -49.49
N HIS A 51 -18.18 0.51 -48.44
CA HIS A 51 -18.74 0.09 -47.17
C HIS A 51 -19.35 1.24 -46.37
N ALA A 52 -18.76 2.43 -46.42
CA ALA A 52 -19.26 3.62 -45.73
C ALA A 52 -20.62 4.05 -46.29
N GLN A 53 -20.80 4.10 -47.64
CA GLN A 53 -22.06 4.45 -48.30
C GLN A 53 -23.24 3.55 -47.90
N LYS A 54 -22.94 2.29 -47.59
CA LYS A 54 -23.94 1.27 -47.24
C LYS A 54 -24.09 1.07 -45.72
N ASN A 55 -23.42 1.87 -44.92
CA ASN A 55 -23.42 1.76 -43.45
C ASN A 55 -22.97 0.38 -42.92
N HIS A 56 -22.19 -0.38 -43.68
CA HIS A 56 -21.80 -1.73 -43.32
C HIS A 56 -20.96 -1.74 -42.02
N PHE A 57 -20.17 -0.71 -41.76
CA PHE A 57 -19.33 -0.62 -40.55
C PHE A 57 -20.18 -0.57 -39.28
N SER A 58 -21.15 0.36 -39.21
CA SER A 58 -22.01 0.50 -38.06
C SER A 58 -22.94 -0.73 -37.89
N MET A 59 -23.40 -1.33 -38.97
CA MET A 59 -24.22 -2.54 -38.90
C MET A 59 -23.47 -3.73 -38.33
N TRP A 60 -22.22 -3.95 -38.77
CA TRP A 60 -21.39 -5.04 -38.28
C TRP A 60 -21.04 -4.85 -36.80
N LEU A 61 -20.68 -3.63 -36.37
CA LEU A 61 -20.40 -3.30 -34.98
C LEU A 61 -21.64 -3.53 -34.11
N ALA A 62 -22.82 -3.08 -34.55
CA ALA A 62 -24.07 -3.31 -33.83
C ALA A 62 -24.42 -4.80 -33.71
N ALA A 63 -24.24 -5.59 -34.77
CA ALA A 63 -24.47 -7.04 -34.74
C ALA A 63 -23.54 -7.79 -33.80
N ARG A 64 -22.35 -7.27 -33.51
CA ARG A 64 -21.42 -7.79 -32.51
C ARG A 64 -21.67 -7.31 -31.07
N GLY A 65 -22.74 -6.52 -30.85
CA GLY A 65 -23.07 -5.94 -29.53
C GLY A 65 -22.30 -4.67 -29.21
N GLU A 66 -21.48 -4.14 -30.13
CA GLU A 66 -20.72 -2.89 -29.95
C GLU A 66 -21.59 -1.67 -30.30
N ILE A 67 -22.77 -1.59 -29.63
CA ILE A 67 -23.86 -0.65 -29.96
C ILE A 67 -23.41 0.81 -29.76
N GLN A 68 -22.60 1.12 -28.78
CA GLN A 68 -22.17 2.49 -28.51
C GLN A 68 -21.35 3.08 -29.65
N VAL A 69 -20.32 2.38 -30.12
CA VAL A 69 -19.50 2.83 -31.24
C VAL A 69 -20.27 2.78 -32.55
N ALA A 70 -21.16 1.80 -32.73
CA ALA A 70 -22.06 1.75 -33.89
C ALA A 70 -22.93 3.02 -33.95
N ARG A 71 -23.47 3.51 -32.83
CA ARG A 71 -24.24 4.75 -32.73
C ARG A 71 -23.40 6.01 -32.98
N ILE A 72 -22.13 6.01 -32.63
CA ILE A 72 -21.22 7.12 -32.94
C ILE A 72 -20.97 7.21 -34.46
N ILE A 73 -20.73 6.07 -35.09
CA ILE A 73 -20.37 5.99 -36.53
C ILE A 73 -21.61 6.15 -37.43
N HIS A 74 -22.76 5.62 -37.02
CA HIS A 74 -23.98 5.57 -37.84
C HIS A 74 -24.52 6.92 -38.36
N PRO A 75 -24.57 8.00 -37.57
CA PRO A 75 -25.14 9.27 -38.02
C PRO A 75 -24.26 10.03 -39.00
N SER A 76 -22.96 9.69 -39.12
CA SER A 76 -22.04 10.42 -40.00
C SER A 76 -22.28 10.00 -41.45
N ARG A 77 -22.50 11.00 -42.33
CA ARG A 77 -22.67 10.81 -43.76
C ARG A 77 -21.36 11.06 -44.47
N ILE A 78 -21.16 10.46 -45.62
CA ILE A 78 -19.94 10.65 -46.43
C ILE A 78 -19.77 12.12 -46.78
N ASP A 79 -20.87 12.81 -47.04
CA ASP A 79 -20.87 14.25 -47.35
C ASP A 79 -20.43 15.16 -46.19
N ASP A 80 -20.37 14.62 -45.00
CA ASP A 80 -19.84 15.36 -43.81
C ASP A 80 -18.31 15.44 -43.79
N PHE A 81 -17.62 14.70 -44.74
CA PHE A 81 -16.16 14.60 -44.79
C PHE A 81 -15.61 15.14 -46.11
N SER A 82 -14.40 15.68 -46.07
CA SER A 82 -13.74 16.22 -47.26
C SER A 82 -13.19 15.15 -48.21
N GLY A 83 -13.08 13.89 -47.76
CA GLY A 83 -12.59 12.79 -48.57
C GLY A 83 -12.37 11.47 -47.81
N PRO A 84 -11.88 10.42 -48.52
CA PRO A 84 -11.69 9.10 -47.93
C PRO A 84 -10.73 9.08 -46.75
N ASP A 85 -9.66 9.90 -46.77
CA ASP A 85 -8.68 9.94 -45.70
C ASP A 85 -9.29 10.43 -44.37
N GLU A 86 -10.17 11.43 -44.43
CA GLU A 86 -10.86 11.96 -43.26
C GLU A 86 -11.87 10.94 -42.68
N ILE A 87 -12.59 10.21 -43.57
CA ILE A 87 -13.47 9.11 -43.17
C ILE A 87 -12.67 8.02 -42.46
N ARG A 88 -11.54 7.64 -43.01
CA ARG A 88 -10.62 6.62 -42.48
C ARG A 88 -10.14 7.02 -41.08
N GLU A 89 -9.65 8.26 -40.94
CA GLU A 89 -9.17 8.78 -39.67
C GLU A 89 -10.28 8.85 -38.60
N TYR A 90 -11.46 9.34 -38.99
CA TYR A 90 -12.64 9.38 -38.11
C TYR A 90 -13.04 8.00 -37.60
N LEU A 91 -13.10 6.98 -38.47
CA LEU A 91 -13.43 5.61 -38.07
C LEU A 91 -12.39 5.04 -37.11
N ILE A 92 -11.09 5.21 -37.45
CA ILE A 92 -9.99 4.73 -36.60
C ILE A 92 -9.99 5.42 -35.23
N LEU A 93 -10.18 6.74 -35.20
CA LEU A 93 -10.22 7.50 -33.95
C LEU A 93 -11.44 7.10 -33.09
N SER A 94 -12.62 6.94 -33.71
CA SER A 94 -13.85 6.53 -33.03
C SER A 94 -13.72 5.12 -32.41
N LEU A 95 -13.17 4.17 -33.18
CA LEU A 95 -12.89 2.82 -32.67
C LEU A 95 -11.86 2.80 -31.56
N ARG A 96 -10.79 3.59 -31.68
CA ARG A 96 -9.76 3.72 -30.65
C ARG A 96 -10.35 4.27 -29.37
N LYS A 97 -11.06 5.41 -29.46
CA LYS A 97 -11.68 6.04 -28.29
C LYS A 97 -12.65 5.09 -27.60
N TYR A 98 -13.49 4.41 -28.36
CA TYR A 98 -14.43 3.42 -27.81
C TYR A 98 -13.72 2.25 -27.13
N ARG A 99 -12.67 1.69 -27.75
CA ARG A 99 -11.89 0.59 -27.14
C ARG A 99 -11.16 1.05 -25.89
N GLN A 100 -10.64 2.27 -25.89
CA GLN A 100 -10.02 2.89 -24.74
C GLN A 100 -11.02 3.02 -23.58
N GLU A 101 -12.21 3.54 -23.84
CA GLU A 101 -13.28 3.64 -22.84
C GLU A 101 -13.72 2.27 -22.30
N LYS A 102 -13.87 1.27 -23.18
CA LYS A 102 -14.26 -0.10 -22.81
C LYS A 102 -13.19 -0.86 -22.02
N ARG A 103 -11.91 -0.49 -22.19
CA ARG A 103 -10.77 -1.07 -21.47
C ARG A 103 -10.42 -0.31 -20.19
N ARG A 104 -11.05 0.84 -19.96
CA ARG A 104 -10.81 1.67 -18.81
C ARG A 104 -10.96 0.87 -17.52
N GLY A 105 -9.95 0.99 -16.62
CA GLY A 105 -9.96 0.25 -15.37
C GLY A 105 -9.61 -1.24 -15.46
N LYS A 106 -9.21 -1.73 -16.63
CA LYS A 106 -8.87 -3.15 -16.84
C LYS A 106 -7.37 -3.38 -16.86
N ILE A 107 -7.01 -4.63 -16.70
CA ILE A 107 -5.65 -5.11 -16.95
C ILE A 107 -5.53 -5.37 -18.47
N VAL A 108 -4.50 -4.78 -19.07
CA VAL A 108 -4.18 -4.95 -20.48
C VAL A 108 -2.78 -5.53 -20.64
N THR A 109 -2.60 -6.44 -21.58
CA THR A 109 -1.26 -6.93 -21.95
C THR A 109 -0.51 -5.83 -22.67
N PHE A 110 0.77 -5.64 -22.33
CA PHE A 110 1.62 -4.67 -23.00
C PHE A 110 1.81 -5.03 -24.48
N ASP A 111 1.31 -4.17 -25.35
CA ASP A 111 1.50 -4.26 -26.79
C ASP A 111 2.20 -2.98 -27.26
N SER A 112 3.17 -3.13 -28.18
CA SER A 112 4.02 -2.04 -28.65
C SER A 112 3.28 -0.90 -29.35
N ASP A 113 2.10 -1.17 -29.87
CA ASP A 113 1.32 -0.25 -30.67
C ASP A 113 0.32 0.60 -29.86
N TRP A 114 0.32 0.44 -28.53
CA TRP A 114 -0.64 1.09 -27.66
C TRP A 114 -0.01 2.20 -26.82
N MET A 115 -0.60 3.39 -26.90
CA MET A 115 -0.42 4.39 -25.83
C MET A 115 -1.00 3.79 -24.55
N VAL A 116 -0.15 3.65 -23.51
CA VAL A 116 -0.57 3.17 -22.19
C VAL A 116 -1.49 4.23 -21.58
N ASP A 117 -2.79 3.94 -21.57
CA ASP A 117 -3.78 4.78 -20.89
C ASP A 117 -3.49 4.77 -19.38
N GLU A 118 -3.49 5.95 -18.76
CA GLU A 118 -3.25 6.10 -17.32
C GLU A 118 -4.27 5.34 -16.45
N SER A 119 -5.44 5.06 -17.02
CA SER A 119 -6.52 4.33 -16.34
C SER A 119 -6.36 2.81 -16.37
N ASN A 120 -5.36 2.26 -17.06
CA ASN A 120 -5.17 0.82 -17.20
C ASN A 120 -3.95 0.33 -16.45
N ILE A 121 -4.06 -0.89 -15.91
CA ILE A 121 -2.90 -1.62 -15.41
C ILE A 121 -2.32 -2.46 -16.55
N VAL A 122 -1.02 -2.34 -16.79
CA VAL A 122 -0.34 -3.01 -17.89
C VAL A 122 0.38 -4.25 -17.42
N SER A 123 0.05 -5.42 -17.97
CA SER A 123 0.77 -6.67 -17.73
C SER A 123 2.00 -6.78 -18.64
N LEU A 124 3.19 -6.81 -18.04
CA LEU A 124 4.48 -6.95 -18.75
C LEU A 124 4.87 -8.43 -18.94
N ALA A 125 4.47 -9.30 -18.02
CA ALA A 125 4.70 -10.74 -18.08
C ALA A 125 3.51 -11.51 -17.51
N ASP A 126 3.35 -12.75 -17.95
CA ASP A 126 2.28 -13.63 -17.54
C ASP A 126 2.47 -14.18 -16.11
N GLY A 127 1.43 -14.83 -15.59
CA GLY A 127 1.39 -15.43 -14.28
C GLY A 127 0.50 -14.66 -13.30
N SER A 128 0.56 -15.03 -12.03
CA SER A 128 -0.17 -14.32 -10.98
C SER A 128 0.42 -12.93 -10.72
N PHE A 129 -0.44 -11.99 -10.35
CA PHE A 129 -0.03 -10.61 -9.99
C PHE A 129 0.28 -10.45 -8.50
N GLY A 130 0.21 -11.54 -7.71
CA GLY A 130 0.40 -11.48 -6.27
C GLY A 130 -0.72 -10.73 -5.54
N GLY A 131 -0.58 -10.58 -4.23
CA GLY A 131 -1.62 -9.97 -3.40
C GLY A 131 -1.82 -8.49 -3.66
N LYS A 132 -0.76 -7.69 -3.59
CA LYS A 132 -0.84 -6.24 -3.87
C LYS A 132 -1.30 -5.95 -5.31
N GLY A 133 -0.81 -6.73 -6.29
CA GLY A 133 -1.21 -6.55 -7.69
C GLY A 133 -2.69 -6.84 -7.91
N ARG A 134 -3.25 -7.87 -7.25
CA ARG A 134 -4.70 -8.14 -7.26
C ARG A 134 -5.50 -7.01 -6.61
N GLY A 135 -5.04 -6.50 -5.46
CA GLY A 135 -5.66 -5.36 -4.78
C GLY A 135 -5.68 -4.10 -5.64
N LEU A 136 -4.56 -3.76 -6.29
CA LEU A 136 -4.48 -2.63 -7.22
C LEU A 136 -5.40 -2.80 -8.43
N SER A 137 -5.45 -4.01 -8.99
CA SER A 137 -6.34 -4.31 -10.13
C SER A 137 -7.80 -4.17 -9.75
N PHE A 138 -8.16 -4.62 -8.56
CA PHE A 138 -9.50 -4.47 -8.01
C PHE A 138 -9.89 -3.00 -7.82
N ILE A 139 -9.02 -2.21 -7.17
CA ILE A 139 -9.23 -0.75 -7.02
C ILE A 139 -9.43 -0.08 -8.37
N ASN A 140 -8.53 -0.37 -9.31
CA ASN A 140 -8.54 0.25 -10.63
C ASN A 140 -9.88 -0.02 -11.33
N THR A 141 -10.34 -1.28 -11.29
CA THR A 141 -11.65 -1.66 -11.83
C THR A 141 -12.78 -0.95 -11.08
N LEU A 142 -12.72 -0.88 -9.75
CA LEU A 142 -13.73 -0.23 -8.92
C LEU A 142 -13.89 1.25 -9.29
N LEU A 143 -12.78 2.01 -9.33
CA LEU A 143 -12.80 3.44 -9.61
C LEU A 143 -13.32 3.78 -11.00
N TYR A 144 -13.02 2.96 -12.00
CA TYR A 144 -13.39 3.24 -13.39
C TYR A 144 -14.68 2.56 -13.87
N THR A 145 -15.13 1.50 -13.16
CA THR A 145 -16.39 0.82 -13.48
C THR A 145 -17.58 1.46 -12.74
N PHE A 146 -17.36 1.84 -11.48
CA PHE A 146 -18.33 2.58 -10.69
C PHE A 146 -17.94 4.05 -10.75
N ASP A 147 -18.86 4.92 -11.12
CA ASP A 147 -18.61 6.37 -11.16
C ASP A 147 -18.53 6.93 -9.74
N VAL A 148 -17.39 6.66 -9.07
CA VAL A 148 -17.12 7.14 -7.70
C VAL A 148 -17.05 8.67 -7.66
N SER A 149 -16.83 9.34 -8.80
CA SER A 149 -16.79 10.81 -8.90
C SER A 149 -18.10 11.47 -8.48
N GLN A 150 -19.23 10.77 -8.55
CA GLN A 150 -20.53 11.26 -8.04
C GLN A 150 -20.50 11.53 -6.54
N TYR A 151 -19.76 10.73 -5.77
CA TYR A 151 -19.66 10.85 -4.31
C TYR A 151 -18.54 11.80 -3.88
N THR A 152 -17.61 12.13 -4.78
CA THR A 152 -16.46 13.00 -4.53
C THR A 152 -16.31 14.06 -5.64
N PRO A 153 -17.34 14.90 -5.89
CA PRO A 153 -17.39 15.74 -7.09
C PRO A 153 -16.31 16.83 -7.15
N ASN A 154 -15.69 17.17 -6.01
CA ASN A 154 -14.76 18.29 -5.88
C ASN A 154 -13.29 17.86 -5.82
N ILE A 155 -12.98 16.59 -6.09
CA ILE A 155 -11.63 16.06 -6.15
C ILE A 155 -11.54 15.00 -7.25
N ASN A 156 -10.39 14.90 -7.91
CA ASN A 156 -10.15 13.87 -8.91
C ASN A 156 -9.59 12.62 -8.23
N LEU A 157 -10.22 11.47 -8.47
CA LEU A 157 -9.75 10.18 -7.96
C LEU A 157 -8.98 9.43 -9.04
N HIS A 158 -7.78 8.96 -8.70
CA HIS A 158 -6.90 8.25 -9.61
C HIS A 158 -6.23 7.06 -8.90
N THR A 159 -5.76 6.12 -9.71
CA THR A 159 -4.63 5.24 -9.37
C THR A 159 -3.40 5.74 -10.13
N PRO A 160 -2.18 5.63 -9.58
CA PRO A 160 -0.98 5.98 -10.34
C PRO A 160 -0.75 5.00 -11.48
N ARG A 161 -0.09 5.43 -12.54
CA ARG A 161 0.30 4.54 -13.66
C ARG A 161 1.03 3.33 -13.12
N THR A 162 0.55 2.15 -13.46
CA THR A 162 1.02 0.88 -12.90
C THR A 162 1.22 -0.15 -13.99
N SER A 163 2.37 -0.82 -13.94
CA SER A 163 2.65 -2.01 -14.73
C SER A 163 3.01 -3.17 -13.80
N ILE A 164 2.63 -4.39 -14.17
CA ILE A 164 2.86 -5.58 -13.35
C ILE A 164 3.63 -6.63 -14.14
N ILE A 165 4.67 -7.16 -13.53
CA ILE A 165 5.42 -8.32 -14.00
C ILE A 165 4.89 -9.52 -13.24
N GLY A 166 4.20 -10.44 -13.93
CA GLY A 166 3.62 -11.62 -13.32
C GLY A 166 4.67 -12.65 -12.87
N THR A 167 4.24 -13.57 -12.03
CA THR A 167 5.11 -14.56 -11.34
C THR A 167 5.87 -15.48 -12.29
N ASN A 168 5.43 -15.67 -13.54
CA ASN A 168 6.16 -16.55 -14.48
C ASN A 168 7.55 -16.00 -14.80
N GLU A 169 7.74 -14.67 -14.80
CA GLU A 169 9.07 -14.08 -15.00
C GLU A 169 10.02 -14.40 -13.83
N PHE A 170 9.52 -14.39 -12.59
CA PHE A 170 10.29 -14.78 -11.41
C PHE A 170 10.73 -16.25 -11.51
N GLU A 171 9.82 -17.16 -11.86
CA GLU A 171 10.15 -18.59 -12.02
C GLU A 171 11.18 -18.80 -13.11
N ASN A 172 11.01 -18.15 -14.27
CA ASN A 172 11.99 -18.21 -15.37
C ASN A 172 13.34 -17.61 -14.98
N PHE A 173 13.33 -16.49 -14.25
CA PHE A 173 14.55 -15.84 -13.77
C PHE A 173 15.32 -16.74 -12.81
N MET A 174 14.64 -17.37 -11.86
CA MET A 174 15.25 -18.31 -10.91
C MET A 174 15.82 -19.54 -11.61
N ALA A 175 15.06 -20.15 -12.54
CA ALA A 175 15.44 -21.37 -13.23
C ALA A 175 16.59 -21.14 -14.24
N ASN A 176 16.46 -20.12 -15.10
CA ASN A 176 17.44 -19.87 -16.18
C ASN A 176 18.82 -19.44 -15.66
N ASN A 177 18.88 -18.89 -14.45
CA ASN A 177 20.13 -18.46 -13.81
C ASN A 177 20.59 -19.40 -12.69
N SER A 178 19.96 -20.57 -12.49
CA SER A 178 20.28 -21.55 -11.43
C SER A 178 20.33 -20.96 -10.03
N LEU A 179 19.47 -19.96 -9.73
CA LEU A 179 19.52 -19.20 -8.50
C LEU A 179 19.02 -19.96 -7.28
N TYR A 180 18.23 -21.02 -7.45
CA TYR A 180 17.81 -21.85 -6.31
C TYR A 180 19.01 -22.49 -5.58
N GLU A 181 20.01 -22.93 -6.30
CA GLU A 181 21.25 -23.47 -5.69
C GLU A 181 21.99 -22.39 -4.91
N VAL A 182 22.03 -21.17 -5.46
CA VAL A 182 22.70 -20.01 -4.84
C VAL A 182 22.03 -19.62 -3.52
N VAL A 183 20.70 -19.51 -3.48
CA VAL A 183 19.98 -19.02 -2.29
C VAL A 183 20.09 -19.97 -1.09
N PHE A 184 20.35 -21.27 -1.32
CA PHE A 184 20.55 -22.24 -0.24
C PHE A 184 22.03 -22.44 0.14
N SER A 185 22.98 -22.08 -0.73
CA SER A 185 24.41 -22.23 -0.48
C SER A 185 25.10 -20.92 -0.03
N ALA A 186 24.49 -19.74 -0.30
CA ALA A 186 25.09 -18.46 0.01
C ALA A 186 25.27 -18.26 1.53
N LYS A 187 26.40 -17.65 1.91
CA LYS A 187 26.77 -17.40 3.31
C LYS A 187 26.09 -16.13 3.89
N SER A 188 25.62 -15.24 3.05
CA SER A 188 24.99 -13.99 3.46
C SER A 188 23.93 -13.51 2.47
N TYR A 189 23.01 -12.67 2.93
CA TYR A 189 22.01 -12.05 2.06
C TYR A 189 22.63 -11.07 1.04
N ASP A 190 23.73 -10.41 1.40
CA ASP A 190 24.46 -9.55 0.45
C ASP A 190 25.10 -10.34 -0.68
N GLU A 191 25.51 -11.57 -0.43
CA GLU A 191 25.97 -12.48 -1.46
C GLU A 191 24.81 -12.84 -2.42
N ILE A 192 23.64 -13.17 -1.91
CA ILE A 192 22.43 -13.43 -2.70
C ILE A 192 22.11 -12.20 -3.59
N LYS A 193 22.06 -10.99 -3.03
CA LYS A 193 21.81 -9.77 -3.80
C LYS A 193 22.79 -9.59 -4.97
N ARG A 194 24.08 -9.85 -4.74
CA ARG A 194 25.09 -9.74 -5.80
C ARG A 194 24.91 -10.77 -6.92
N TYR A 195 24.52 -12.00 -6.60
CA TYR A 195 24.19 -13.01 -7.63
C TYR A 195 22.97 -12.62 -8.43
N PHE A 196 21.90 -12.13 -7.77
CA PHE A 196 20.69 -11.66 -8.44
C PHE A 196 20.97 -10.49 -9.37
N LEU A 197 21.81 -9.52 -8.98
CA LEU A 197 22.21 -8.41 -9.84
C LEU A 197 22.95 -8.85 -11.09
N LYS A 198 23.78 -9.90 -11.01
CA LYS A 198 24.51 -10.48 -12.15
C LYS A 198 23.62 -11.31 -13.07
N ALA A 199 22.55 -11.87 -12.54
CA ALA A 199 21.62 -12.72 -13.28
C ALA A 199 20.84 -11.92 -14.34
N GLU A 200 20.35 -12.60 -15.38
CA GLU A 200 19.72 -11.98 -16.54
C GLU A 200 18.20 -12.16 -16.52
N LEU A 201 17.47 -11.06 -16.65
CA LEU A 201 16.03 -11.09 -16.93
C LEU A 201 15.78 -11.52 -18.39
N SER A 202 14.56 -11.98 -18.68
CA SER A 202 14.20 -12.41 -20.04
C SER A 202 14.35 -11.27 -21.05
N ASN A 203 14.77 -11.57 -22.27
CA ASN A 203 14.92 -10.57 -23.32
C ASN A 203 13.58 -9.89 -23.67
N GLN A 204 12.49 -10.64 -23.59
CA GLN A 204 11.13 -10.09 -23.81
C GLN A 204 10.80 -9.02 -22.78
N LEU A 205 11.07 -9.27 -21.50
CA LEU A 205 10.84 -8.29 -20.45
C LEU A 205 11.75 -7.07 -20.63
N LYS A 206 13.04 -7.24 -20.93
CA LYS A 206 13.97 -6.11 -21.17
C LYS A 206 13.46 -5.17 -22.26
N ILE A 207 12.96 -5.71 -23.39
CA ILE A 207 12.39 -4.91 -24.47
C ILE A 207 11.15 -4.14 -24.00
N LYS A 208 10.25 -4.79 -23.25
CA LYS A 208 9.05 -4.13 -22.72
C LYS A 208 9.38 -3.04 -21.71
N LEU A 209 10.37 -3.26 -20.83
CA LEU A 209 10.83 -2.25 -19.86
C LEU A 209 11.47 -1.04 -20.56
N ASP A 210 12.28 -1.24 -21.61
CA ASP A 210 12.84 -0.15 -22.39
C ASP A 210 11.74 0.72 -23.03
N ARG A 211 10.74 0.10 -23.60
CA ARG A 211 9.58 0.81 -24.16
C ARG A 211 8.75 1.51 -23.08
N LEU A 212 8.56 0.87 -21.92
CA LEU A 212 7.86 1.46 -20.79
C LEU A 212 8.52 2.78 -20.34
N LEU A 213 9.86 2.83 -20.31
CA LEU A 213 10.61 4.02 -19.95
C LEU A 213 10.53 5.16 -20.98
N GLN A 214 9.95 4.94 -22.16
CA GLN A 214 9.61 6.01 -23.10
C GLN A 214 8.34 6.76 -22.70
N ILE A 215 7.52 6.17 -21.81
CA ILE A 215 6.23 6.70 -21.37
C ILE A 215 6.29 7.10 -19.90
N TYR A 216 7.06 6.38 -19.08
CA TYR A 216 7.23 6.64 -17.65
C TYR A 216 8.38 7.61 -17.42
N TYR A 217 8.05 8.85 -17.08
CA TYR A 217 9.02 9.95 -16.89
C TYR A 217 9.20 10.34 -15.42
N ARG A 218 8.27 9.91 -14.55
CA ARG A 218 8.33 10.20 -13.12
C ARG A 218 9.22 9.18 -12.40
N PRO A 219 9.65 9.46 -11.17
CA PRO A 219 10.24 8.45 -10.31
C PRO A 219 9.38 7.21 -10.21
N LEU A 220 10.01 6.05 -10.02
CA LEU A 220 9.33 4.76 -10.01
C LEU A 220 9.44 4.09 -8.64
N ALA A 221 8.36 3.49 -8.17
CA ALA A 221 8.33 2.54 -7.09
C ALA A 221 8.26 1.13 -7.67
N ILE A 222 9.26 0.32 -7.33
CA ILE A 222 9.35 -1.09 -7.69
C ILE A 222 8.98 -1.89 -6.44
N ARG A 223 7.75 -2.42 -6.43
CA ARG A 223 7.13 -3.00 -5.25
C ARG A 223 7.01 -4.51 -5.39
N SER A 224 7.27 -5.21 -4.31
CA SER A 224 6.95 -6.63 -4.19
C SER A 224 5.44 -6.88 -4.29
N SER A 225 5.07 -8.01 -4.84
CA SER A 225 3.72 -8.54 -4.80
C SER A 225 3.79 -10.07 -4.72
N GLY A 226 4.08 -10.57 -3.53
CA GLY A 226 4.12 -12.00 -3.23
C GLY A 226 2.72 -12.62 -3.31
N MET A 227 2.67 -13.95 -3.42
CA MET A 227 1.40 -14.67 -3.53
C MET A 227 0.54 -14.55 -2.27
N LEU A 228 1.19 -14.53 -1.10
CA LEU A 228 0.54 -14.40 0.21
C LEU A 228 0.51 -12.96 0.73
N GLU A 229 1.19 -12.01 0.05
CA GLU A 229 1.20 -10.61 0.44
C GLU A 229 -0.21 -10.02 0.32
N ASP A 230 -0.67 -9.31 1.36
CA ASP A 230 -2.04 -8.82 1.51
C ASP A 230 -3.12 -9.93 1.46
N SER A 231 -2.75 -11.18 1.77
CA SER A 231 -3.67 -12.30 1.84
C SER A 231 -4.58 -12.20 3.08
N ILE A 232 -5.85 -12.61 2.92
CA ILE A 232 -6.82 -12.65 4.02
C ILE A 232 -6.43 -13.70 5.09
N MET A 233 -5.71 -14.75 4.71
CA MET A 233 -5.41 -15.87 5.61
C MET A 233 -4.11 -15.66 6.39
N GLN A 234 -3.10 -15.05 5.76
CA GLN A 234 -1.76 -14.85 6.33
C GLN A 234 -1.12 -13.63 5.68
N PRO A 235 -1.32 -12.41 6.21
CA PRO A 235 -0.80 -11.20 5.59
C PRO A 235 0.72 -11.05 5.77
N PHE A 236 1.39 -10.85 4.65
CA PHE A 236 2.83 -10.57 4.54
C PHE A 236 3.06 -9.06 4.35
N ALA A 237 2.69 -8.24 5.33
CA ALA A 237 2.88 -6.79 5.20
C ALA A 237 4.31 -6.38 5.57
N GLY A 238 5.00 -5.67 4.66
CA GLY A 238 6.34 -5.12 4.90
C GLY A 238 7.47 -6.15 5.07
N ILE A 239 7.27 -7.37 4.57
CA ILE A 239 8.25 -8.46 4.65
C ILE A 239 9.25 -8.39 3.48
N PHE A 240 8.77 -7.99 2.31
CA PHE A 240 9.57 -7.87 1.11
C PHE A 240 9.89 -6.41 0.80
N ASP A 241 11.01 -6.19 0.10
CA ASP A 241 11.52 -4.85 -0.18
C ASP A 241 10.70 -4.11 -1.24
N THR A 242 10.70 -2.78 -1.13
CA THR A 242 10.19 -1.86 -2.14
C THR A 242 11.27 -0.83 -2.43
N TYR A 243 11.73 -0.77 -3.68
CA TYR A 243 12.74 0.21 -4.10
C TYR A 243 12.08 1.38 -4.81
N MET A 244 12.46 2.60 -4.43
CA MET A 244 12.10 3.81 -5.16
C MET A 244 13.31 4.31 -5.92
N ILE A 245 13.18 4.53 -7.24
CA ILE A 245 14.26 5.02 -8.10
C ILE A 245 13.90 6.36 -8.73
N PRO A 246 14.87 7.28 -8.88
CA PRO A 246 14.60 8.63 -9.41
C PRO A 246 14.12 8.64 -10.86
N ASN A 247 14.54 7.67 -11.68
CA ASN A 247 14.22 7.61 -13.12
C ASN A 247 14.53 8.91 -13.89
N ALA A 248 15.51 9.69 -13.40
CA ALA A 248 15.80 11.07 -13.87
C ALA A 248 17.02 11.18 -14.76
N HIS A 249 17.80 10.10 -14.96
CA HIS A 249 19.00 10.16 -15.79
C HIS A 249 18.65 10.44 -17.27
N ALA A 250 19.45 11.26 -17.94
CA ALA A 250 19.23 11.63 -19.36
C ALA A 250 19.36 10.40 -20.28
N ASP A 251 20.34 9.52 -20.00
CA ASP A 251 20.52 8.27 -20.74
C ASP A 251 19.50 7.22 -20.28
N ARG A 252 18.63 6.80 -21.22
CA ARG A 252 17.62 5.76 -21.00
C ARG A 252 18.24 4.41 -20.66
N SER A 253 19.41 4.08 -21.15
CA SER A 253 20.09 2.82 -20.86
C SER A 253 20.43 2.70 -19.37
N ILE A 254 20.86 3.79 -18.75
CA ILE A 254 21.13 3.86 -17.30
C ILE A 254 19.83 3.75 -16.50
N ARG A 255 18.75 4.43 -16.95
CA ARG A 255 17.43 4.28 -16.32
C ARG A 255 16.92 2.85 -16.41
N LEU A 256 17.08 2.19 -17.56
CA LEU A 256 16.71 0.79 -17.76
C LEU A 256 17.52 -0.15 -16.85
N GLN A 257 18.83 0.07 -16.74
CA GLN A 257 19.67 -0.74 -15.86
C GLN A 257 19.26 -0.58 -14.38
N SER A 258 18.97 0.65 -13.94
CA SER A 258 18.50 0.93 -12.58
C SER A 258 17.17 0.23 -12.30
N LEU A 259 16.22 0.27 -13.25
CA LEU A 259 14.93 -0.42 -13.14
C LEU A 259 15.10 -1.93 -13.08
N MET A 260 15.92 -2.52 -13.95
CA MET A 260 16.20 -3.95 -13.94
C MET A 260 16.87 -4.39 -12.63
N ASN A 261 17.83 -3.60 -12.11
CA ASN A 261 18.48 -3.89 -10.85
C ASN A 261 17.49 -3.85 -9.67
N ALA A 262 16.60 -2.86 -9.63
CA ALA A 262 15.56 -2.79 -8.61
C ALA A 262 14.62 -4.02 -8.66
N ILE A 263 14.19 -4.45 -9.86
CA ILE A 263 13.37 -5.67 -10.03
C ILE A 263 14.10 -6.90 -9.48
N LYS A 264 15.38 -7.08 -9.83
CA LYS A 264 16.19 -8.20 -9.35
C LYS A 264 16.36 -8.20 -7.83
N LEU A 265 16.49 -7.03 -7.21
CA LEU A 265 16.60 -6.93 -5.75
C LEU A 265 15.25 -7.18 -5.05
N VAL A 266 14.12 -6.78 -5.67
CA VAL A 266 12.79 -7.20 -5.19
C VAL A 266 12.66 -8.72 -5.24
N TYR A 267 13.13 -9.38 -6.29
CA TYR A 267 13.18 -10.85 -6.34
C TYR A 267 14.09 -11.45 -5.25
N ALA A 268 15.26 -10.84 -4.99
CA ALA A 268 16.15 -11.28 -3.92
C ALA A 268 15.53 -11.15 -2.53
N SER A 269 14.63 -10.20 -2.31
CA SER A 269 14.01 -9.95 -1.00
C SER A 269 13.15 -11.12 -0.50
N VAL A 270 12.70 -12.01 -1.39
CA VAL A 270 12.05 -13.28 -1.02
C VAL A 270 12.95 -14.09 -0.08
N PHE A 271 14.26 -14.03 -0.28
CA PHE A 271 15.26 -14.81 0.46
C PHE A 271 15.96 -13.98 1.54
N SER A 272 15.44 -12.81 1.90
CA SER A 272 15.96 -11.99 2.97
C SER A 272 15.85 -12.68 4.34
N PRO A 273 16.70 -12.34 5.33
CA PRO A 273 16.59 -12.89 6.67
C PRO A 273 15.19 -12.69 7.27
N THR A 274 14.59 -11.51 7.06
CA THR A 274 13.24 -11.19 7.51
C THR A 274 12.18 -12.10 6.88
N ALA A 275 12.24 -12.30 5.55
CA ALA A 275 11.30 -13.16 4.85
C ALA A 275 11.44 -14.62 5.29
N ARG A 276 12.68 -15.13 5.41
CA ARG A 276 12.96 -16.50 5.88
C ARG A 276 12.45 -16.74 7.30
N ALA A 277 12.68 -15.79 8.21
CA ALA A 277 12.20 -15.90 9.58
C ALA A 277 10.67 -15.87 9.67
N TYR A 278 10.02 -15.03 8.87
CA TYR A 278 8.57 -14.97 8.80
C TYR A 278 7.96 -16.26 8.26
N VAL A 279 8.44 -16.73 7.11
CA VAL A 279 7.97 -17.97 6.48
C VAL A 279 8.13 -19.19 7.41
N LYS A 280 9.23 -19.24 8.16
CA LYS A 280 9.45 -20.26 9.19
C LYS A 280 8.42 -20.15 10.32
N ALA A 281 8.09 -18.92 10.76
CA ALA A 281 7.13 -18.69 11.85
C ALA A 281 5.69 -19.14 11.50
N ILE A 282 5.32 -19.10 10.21
CA ILE A 282 4.01 -19.54 9.73
C ILE A 282 3.99 -20.97 9.17
N ASN A 283 5.08 -21.71 9.30
CA ASN A 283 5.21 -23.10 8.80
C ASN A 283 5.01 -23.23 7.28
N PHE A 284 5.44 -22.24 6.52
CA PHE A 284 5.38 -22.21 5.05
C PHE A 284 6.76 -22.52 4.46
N LYS A 285 6.82 -22.99 3.20
CA LYS A 285 8.08 -23.23 2.49
C LYS A 285 8.40 -22.04 1.60
N ILE A 286 9.61 -21.49 1.76
CA ILE A 286 10.02 -20.30 1.00
C ILE A 286 10.16 -20.59 -0.50
N GLU A 287 10.37 -21.84 -0.87
CA GLU A 287 10.45 -22.33 -2.26
C GLU A 287 9.09 -22.22 -2.98
N ASP A 288 7.99 -22.23 -2.22
CA ASP A 288 6.63 -22.13 -2.76
C ASP A 288 6.19 -20.67 -2.96
N GLU A 289 6.96 -19.69 -2.41
CA GLU A 289 6.67 -18.27 -2.61
C GLU A 289 7.07 -17.83 -4.03
N LYS A 290 6.14 -17.17 -4.71
CA LYS A 290 6.34 -16.63 -6.05
C LYS A 290 6.15 -15.13 -6.02
N MET A 291 7.06 -14.41 -6.65
CA MET A 291 7.09 -12.96 -6.62
C MET A 291 6.65 -12.35 -7.95
N ALA A 292 5.56 -11.62 -7.95
CA ALA A 292 5.26 -10.63 -8.97
C ALA A 292 5.86 -9.28 -8.57
N VAL A 293 6.13 -8.41 -9.54
CA VAL A 293 6.67 -7.07 -9.30
C VAL A 293 5.77 -6.02 -9.89
N ILE A 294 5.46 -5.00 -9.09
CA ILE A 294 4.71 -3.84 -9.51
C ILE A 294 5.69 -2.72 -9.81
N VAL A 295 5.65 -2.18 -11.03
CA VAL A 295 6.35 -0.96 -11.45
C VAL A 295 5.33 0.17 -11.53
N GLN A 296 5.42 1.13 -10.60
CA GLN A 296 4.42 2.17 -10.43
C GLN A 296 5.08 3.56 -10.42
N GLU A 297 4.50 4.53 -11.13
CA GLU A 297 4.96 5.91 -11.01
C GLU A 297 4.68 6.44 -9.60
N VAL A 298 5.67 7.09 -9.00
CA VAL A 298 5.50 7.74 -7.71
C VAL A 298 4.65 9.00 -7.87
N VAL A 299 3.62 9.12 -7.06
CA VAL A 299 2.80 10.33 -6.99
C VAL A 299 3.59 11.44 -6.32
N GLY A 300 3.56 12.62 -6.89
CA GLY A 300 4.23 13.78 -6.32
C GLY A 300 4.55 14.85 -7.35
N ASN A 301 5.30 15.84 -6.88
CA ASN A 301 5.78 16.97 -7.65
C ASN A 301 7.29 17.13 -7.47
N LYS A 302 7.92 17.72 -8.49
CA LYS A 302 9.33 18.07 -8.42
C LYS A 302 9.47 19.43 -7.71
N PHE A 303 10.27 19.45 -6.64
CA PHE A 303 10.67 20.63 -5.90
C PHE A 303 12.20 20.70 -5.92
N GLU A 304 12.75 21.54 -6.77
CA GLU A 304 14.20 21.62 -7.00
C GLU A 304 14.80 20.25 -7.36
N ASN A 305 15.59 19.68 -6.45
CA ASN A 305 16.22 18.37 -6.60
C ASN A 305 15.45 17.22 -5.94
N TYR A 306 14.27 17.48 -5.39
CA TYR A 306 13.49 16.50 -4.65
C TYR A 306 12.15 16.25 -5.32
N TYR A 307 11.62 15.02 -5.11
CA TYR A 307 10.32 14.63 -5.63
C TYR A 307 9.48 13.96 -4.55
N TYR A 308 8.31 14.51 -4.26
CA TYR A 308 7.40 13.98 -3.24
C TYR A 308 5.97 14.53 -3.39
N PRO A 309 4.93 13.85 -2.85
CA PRO A 309 3.55 14.36 -2.82
C PRO A 309 3.39 15.43 -1.74
N HIS A 310 2.39 16.27 -1.90
CA HIS A 310 2.05 17.27 -0.87
C HIS A 310 1.63 16.59 0.44
N ILE A 311 0.81 15.55 0.34
CA ILE A 311 0.33 14.76 1.46
C ILE A 311 0.35 13.29 1.07
N SER A 312 0.69 12.45 2.00
CA SER A 312 0.46 11.01 1.93
C SER A 312 -0.15 10.51 3.23
N GLY A 313 -0.82 9.37 3.18
CA GLY A 313 -1.45 8.85 4.37
C GLY A 313 -1.89 7.40 4.26
N VAL A 314 -2.30 6.90 5.42
CA VAL A 314 -2.95 5.61 5.61
C VAL A 314 -4.26 5.87 6.34
N ALA A 315 -5.32 5.23 5.88
CA ALA A 315 -6.60 5.29 6.58
C ALA A 315 -7.19 3.89 6.75
N GLN A 316 -7.88 3.69 7.87
CA GLN A 316 -8.53 2.42 8.22
C GLN A 316 -10.00 2.64 8.49
N SER A 317 -10.85 1.73 8.03
CA SER A 317 -12.30 1.78 8.24
C SER A 317 -12.74 1.30 9.63
N TYR A 318 -11.78 0.93 10.48
CA TYR A 318 -12.03 0.53 11.86
C TYR A 318 -10.97 1.18 12.78
N ASN A 319 -11.44 1.88 13.81
CA ASN A 319 -10.60 2.55 14.80
C ASN A 319 -10.56 1.74 16.09
N TYR A 320 -9.44 1.11 16.37
CA TYR A 320 -9.25 0.34 17.60
C TYR A 320 -9.16 1.21 18.86
N TYR A 321 -8.92 2.52 18.71
CA TYR A 321 -8.77 3.48 19.84
C TYR A 321 -9.65 4.71 19.61
N PRO A 322 -10.99 4.55 19.55
CA PRO A 322 -11.90 5.69 19.43
C PRO A 322 -11.89 6.51 20.73
N PHE A 323 -12.21 7.80 20.62
CA PHE A 323 -12.31 8.70 21.76
C PHE A 323 -13.54 9.61 21.62
N GLY A 324 -13.99 10.18 22.73
CA GLY A 324 -15.18 11.02 22.77
C GLY A 324 -16.42 10.25 22.31
N HIS A 325 -17.08 10.75 21.28
CA HIS A 325 -18.27 10.13 20.67
C HIS A 325 -17.97 9.38 19.35
N ILE A 326 -16.69 9.19 19.01
CA ILE A 326 -16.29 8.43 17.83
C ILE A 326 -16.53 6.94 18.11
N ASN A 327 -17.18 6.25 17.16
CA ASN A 327 -17.33 4.81 17.20
C ASN A 327 -16.15 4.11 16.49
N PRO A 328 -15.85 2.84 16.79
CA PRO A 328 -14.83 2.08 16.08
C PRO A 328 -15.00 2.08 14.56
N GLU A 329 -16.25 2.01 14.09
CA GLU A 329 -16.61 1.96 12.67
C GLU A 329 -16.44 3.29 11.92
N ASP A 330 -16.23 4.40 12.64
CA ASP A 330 -15.97 5.71 12.03
C ASP A 330 -14.54 5.82 11.49
N GLY A 331 -13.69 4.82 11.78
CA GLY A 331 -12.35 4.73 11.25
C GLY A 331 -11.40 5.84 11.72
N PHE A 332 -10.24 5.88 11.09
CA PHE A 332 -9.25 6.95 11.28
C PHE A 332 -8.34 7.09 10.07
N ALA A 333 -7.63 8.22 9.99
CA ALA A 333 -6.56 8.44 9.03
C ALA A 333 -5.33 9.04 9.72
N ASN A 334 -4.15 8.60 9.28
CA ASN A 334 -2.85 9.21 9.58
C ASN A 334 -2.33 9.86 8.32
N ILE A 335 -1.99 11.15 8.38
CA ILE A 335 -1.47 11.90 7.23
C ILE A 335 -0.17 12.62 7.58
N ALA A 336 0.70 12.74 6.58
CA ALA A 336 1.98 13.42 6.68
C ALA A 336 2.34 14.14 5.38
N VAL A 337 3.25 15.10 5.46
CA VAL A 337 3.91 15.70 4.30
C VAL A 337 4.98 14.73 3.79
N GLY A 338 5.15 14.62 2.48
CA GLY A 338 6.18 13.77 1.87
C GLY A 338 5.69 12.38 1.48
N LEU A 339 6.63 11.45 1.26
CA LEU A 339 6.35 10.09 0.80
C LEU A 339 5.63 9.25 1.87
N GLY A 340 4.66 8.43 1.43
CA GLY A 340 3.85 7.58 2.30
C GLY A 340 4.63 6.56 3.13
N LYS A 341 5.85 6.20 2.70
CA LYS A 341 6.78 5.37 3.47
C LYS A 341 6.99 5.91 4.88
N HIS A 342 7.04 7.23 5.07
CA HIS A 342 7.15 7.87 6.38
C HIS A 342 6.00 7.46 7.33
N VAL A 343 4.76 7.45 6.84
CA VAL A 343 3.58 7.07 7.65
C VAL A 343 3.54 5.57 7.91
N VAL A 344 3.79 4.76 6.87
CA VAL A 344 3.75 3.29 6.94
C VAL A 344 4.81 2.73 7.88
N GLU A 345 5.96 3.39 8.00
CA GLU A 345 7.03 3.02 8.93
C GLU A 345 6.87 3.59 10.35
N GLY A 346 5.73 4.22 10.63
CA GLY A 346 5.40 4.73 11.95
C GLY A 346 6.06 6.06 12.30
N GLY A 347 6.45 6.86 11.30
CA GLY A 347 6.93 8.23 11.49
C GLY A 347 5.84 9.14 12.07
N LYS A 348 6.25 10.29 12.62
CA LYS A 348 5.31 11.28 13.17
C LYS A 348 4.33 11.73 12.09
N SER A 349 3.04 11.57 12.36
CA SER A 349 1.95 11.88 11.44
C SER A 349 0.76 12.46 12.20
N TYR A 350 -0.10 13.19 11.52
CA TYR A 350 -1.30 13.74 12.12
C TYR A 350 -2.46 12.74 11.98
N ARG A 351 -3.04 12.35 13.12
CA ARG A 351 -4.17 11.41 13.20
C ARG A 351 -5.48 12.15 13.37
N PHE A 352 -6.50 11.77 12.60
CA PHE A 352 -7.85 12.30 12.72
C PHE A 352 -8.90 11.24 12.32
N CYS A 353 -10.16 11.49 12.71
CA CYS A 353 -11.29 10.70 12.24
C CYS A 353 -11.87 11.37 10.98
N PRO A 354 -12.02 10.65 9.83
CA PRO A 354 -12.57 11.23 8.61
C PRO A 354 -13.98 11.79 8.76
N ARG A 355 -14.85 11.18 9.55
CA ARG A 355 -16.21 11.66 9.84
C ARG A 355 -16.24 12.90 10.73
N TYR A 356 -15.24 13.03 11.61
CA TYR A 356 -15.15 14.12 12.59
C TYR A 356 -13.75 14.76 12.56
N PRO A 357 -13.34 15.39 11.42
CA PRO A 357 -11.96 15.83 11.20
C PRO A 357 -11.45 16.92 12.14
N THR A 358 -12.36 17.64 12.80
CA THR A 358 -12.04 18.71 13.75
C THR A 358 -12.06 18.25 15.21
N LEU A 359 -12.50 17.02 15.47
CA LEU A 359 -12.48 16.44 16.80
C LEU A 359 -11.07 15.91 17.10
N ILE A 360 -10.43 16.52 18.07
CA ILE A 360 -9.06 16.19 18.48
C ILE A 360 -9.04 15.74 19.94
N ASN A 361 -8.19 14.77 20.25
CA ASN A 361 -7.92 14.28 21.60
C ASN A 361 -6.50 14.63 22.05
N TYR A 362 -5.93 15.70 21.51
CA TYR A 362 -4.59 16.13 21.82
C TYR A 362 -4.63 17.49 22.52
N THR A 363 -3.81 17.64 23.55
CA THR A 363 -3.55 18.96 24.11
C THR A 363 -2.72 19.78 23.12
N LEU A 364 -2.65 21.09 23.32
CA LEU A 364 -1.81 21.95 22.49
C LEU A 364 -0.33 21.57 22.59
N GLU A 365 0.12 21.18 23.79
CA GLU A 365 1.48 20.69 24.03
C GLU A 365 1.76 19.40 23.26
N ASP A 366 0.81 18.46 23.25
CA ASP A 366 0.94 17.21 22.49
C ASP A 366 1.05 17.47 20.99
N LEU A 367 0.24 18.40 20.46
CA LEU A 367 0.29 18.77 19.05
C LEU A 367 1.64 19.38 18.66
N VAL A 368 2.23 20.21 19.51
CA VAL A 368 3.55 20.80 19.28
C VAL A 368 4.64 19.73 19.38
N LYS A 369 4.61 18.90 20.43
CA LYS A 369 5.64 17.88 20.71
C LYS A 369 5.65 16.76 19.67
N ASN A 370 4.45 16.31 19.22
CA ASN A 370 4.29 15.19 18.30
C ASN A 370 4.15 15.63 16.85
N SER A 371 4.32 16.91 16.54
CA SER A 371 4.31 17.41 15.18
C SER A 371 5.40 16.75 14.33
N GLN A 372 5.10 16.52 13.07
CA GLN A 372 6.07 16.06 12.08
C GLN A 372 7.22 17.07 11.96
N THR A 373 8.47 16.62 12.04
CA THR A 373 9.69 17.44 11.99
C THR A 373 10.51 17.20 10.74
N ASP A 374 10.36 16.04 10.12
CA ASP A 374 11.07 15.61 8.93
C ASP A 374 10.15 14.81 8.00
N PHE A 375 10.55 14.66 6.75
CA PHE A 375 9.83 13.88 5.75
C PHE A 375 10.77 13.19 4.77
N LEU A 376 10.26 12.17 4.07
CA LEU A 376 10.99 11.47 3.03
C LEU A 376 10.64 12.03 1.64
N ALA A 377 11.66 12.19 0.82
CA ALA A 377 11.56 12.58 -0.58
C ALA A 377 12.50 11.73 -1.45
N ILE A 378 12.23 11.59 -2.73
CA ILE A 378 13.19 11.01 -3.70
C ILE A 378 14.19 12.09 -4.08
N ASP A 379 15.47 11.77 -3.97
CA ASP A 379 16.57 12.67 -4.39
C ASP A 379 16.85 12.48 -5.89
N LEU A 380 16.53 13.49 -6.67
CA LEU A 380 16.75 13.50 -8.13
C LEU A 380 18.17 13.93 -8.51
N SER A 381 18.96 14.44 -7.55
CA SER A 381 20.33 14.95 -7.81
C SER A 381 21.38 13.85 -7.80
N ARG A 382 21.05 12.65 -7.31
CA ARG A 382 21.93 11.50 -7.21
C ARG A 382 21.62 10.47 -8.30
N PRO A 383 22.14 10.62 -9.53
CA PRO A 383 21.93 9.64 -10.58
C PRO A 383 22.63 8.28 -10.28
N ASP A 384 23.70 8.31 -9.49
CA ASP A 384 24.56 7.16 -9.15
C ASP A 384 24.33 6.66 -7.71
N PHE A 385 23.08 6.31 -7.39
CA PHE A 385 22.74 5.70 -6.10
C PHE A 385 22.99 4.18 -6.13
N ASP A 386 23.53 3.64 -5.03
CA ASP A 386 23.77 2.20 -4.88
C ASP A 386 22.59 1.50 -4.22
N LEU A 387 21.80 0.76 -5.02
CA LEU A 387 20.68 -0.03 -4.53
C LEU A 387 21.08 -1.13 -3.53
N LEU A 388 22.36 -1.57 -3.49
CA LEU A 388 22.84 -2.52 -2.50
C LEU A 388 22.84 -1.95 -1.09
N SER A 389 22.89 -0.63 -0.94
CA SER A 389 22.82 0.05 0.37
C SER A 389 21.43 -0.03 1.01
N GLY A 390 20.42 -0.52 0.29
CA GLY A 390 19.07 -0.76 0.80
C GLY A 390 17.97 -0.04 0.01
N ASP A 391 16.76 -0.21 0.47
CA ASP A 391 15.53 0.33 -0.14
C ASP A 391 15.39 1.86 -0.01
N GLU A 392 16.21 2.50 0.84
CA GLU A 392 16.27 3.96 1.02
C GLU A 392 17.40 4.63 0.19
N ALA A 393 18.12 3.88 -0.62
CA ALA A 393 19.32 4.37 -1.34
C ALA A 393 19.11 5.67 -2.16
N ALA A 394 17.92 5.84 -2.74
CA ALA A 394 17.55 7.01 -3.52
C ALA A 394 16.66 8.00 -2.75
N LEU A 395 16.47 7.80 -1.45
CA LEU A 395 15.65 8.67 -0.61
C LEU A 395 16.52 9.67 0.17
N ALA A 396 15.96 10.86 0.37
CA ALA A 396 16.48 11.86 1.29
C ALA A 396 15.48 12.08 2.42
N ARG A 397 15.98 12.11 3.66
CA ARG A 397 15.22 12.57 4.83
C ARG A 397 15.50 14.06 5.01
N LEU A 398 14.48 14.87 4.82
CA LEU A 398 14.55 16.32 4.81
C LEU A 398 13.85 16.91 6.03
N ASP A 399 14.42 17.97 6.59
CA ASP A 399 13.78 18.79 7.62
C ASP A 399 12.55 19.52 7.04
N MET A 400 11.54 19.79 7.87
CA MET A 400 10.29 20.43 7.45
C MET A 400 10.49 21.83 6.87
N SER A 401 11.61 22.50 7.16
CA SER A 401 11.98 23.79 6.54
C SER A 401 12.12 23.71 5.03
N TYR A 402 12.53 22.57 4.47
CA TYR A 402 12.54 22.37 3.01
C TYR A 402 11.12 22.38 2.44
N ALA A 403 10.15 21.72 3.10
CA ALA A 403 8.77 21.76 2.66
C ALA A 403 8.16 23.17 2.75
N GLU A 404 8.62 24.00 3.71
CA GLU A 404 8.24 25.40 3.81
C GLU A 404 8.81 26.21 2.63
N GLN A 405 10.13 26.06 2.33
CA GLN A 405 10.78 26.71 1.19
C GLN A 405 10.13 26.33 -0.14
N HIS A 406 9.73 25.08 -0.30
CA HIS A 406 9.02 24.58 -1.47
C HIS A 406 7.53 25.04 -1.54
N GLY A 407 7.04 25.77 -0.53
CA GLY A 407 5.67 26.29 -0.48
C GLY A 407 4.60 25.27 -0.04
N ASN A 408 4.99 24.04 0.32
CA ASN A 408 4.07 22.95 0.64
C ASN A 408 3.37 23.11 1.99
N LEU A 409 3.96 23.85 2.94
CA LEU A 409 3.38 24.00 4.27
C LEU A 409 2.20 24.96 4.36
N LYS A 410 1.94 25.76 3.32
CA LYS A 410 0.87 26.77 3.32
C LYS A 410 -0.49 26.22 3.76
N HIS A 411 -0.83 25.00 3.35
CA HIS A 411 -2.09 24.35 3.68
C HIS A 411 -2.00 23.27 4.75
N CYS A 412 -0.77 22.85 5.07
CA CYS A 412 -0.48 21.70 5.94
C CYS A 412 -0.09 22.10 7.37
N ALA A 413 0.29 23.36 7.61
CA ALA A 413 0.84 23.78 8.89
C ALA A 413 0.04 24.89 9.57
N SER A 414 0.16 24.95 10.88
CA SER A 414 -0.13 26.09 11.74
C SER A 414 1.15 26.64 12.36
N VAL A 415 1.09 27.88 12.81
CA VAL A 415 2.12 28.50 13.65
C VAL A 415 1.69 28.46 15.10
N TYR A 416 2.56 28.00 16.00
CA TYR A 416 2.33 28.12 17.42
C TYR A 416 2.68 29.54 17.90
N SER A 417 1.67 30.24 18.47
CA SER A 417 1.81 31.54 19.09
C SER A 417 1.96 31.37 20.59
N SER A 418 3.16 31.62 21.10
CA SER A 418 3.43 31.58 22.56
C SER A 418 2.69 32.67 23.33
N ASN A 419 2.45 33.85 22.69
CA ASN A 419 1.76 34.96 23.31
C ASN A 419 0.29 34.66 23.61
N ASN A 420 -0.36 33.91 22.71
CA ASN A 420 -1.79 33.59 22.81
C ASN A 420 -2.03 32.13 23.23
N ASN A 421 -0.99 31.35 23.43
CA ASN A 421 -1.04 29.91 23.67
C ASN A 421 -2.03 29.21 22.71
N SER A 422 -1.86 29.44 21.41
CA SER A 422 -2.81 28.97 20.38
C SER A 422 -2.10 28.65 19.06
N LEU A 423 -2.77 27.86 18.21
CA LEU A 423 -2.33 27.57 16.84
C LEU A 423 -3.05 28.50 15.84
N ILE A 424 -2.26 29.18 15.03
CA ILE A 424 -2.74 30.04 13.94
C ILE A 424 -2.54 29.30 12.63
N ALA A 425 -3.64 29.08 11.89
CA ALA A 425 -3.58 28.34 10.63
C ALA A 425 -2.72 29.06 9.57
N GLY A 426 -1.93 28.27 8.84
CA GLY A 426 -0.99 28.74 7.82
C GLY A 426 0.37 29.12 8.41
N ILE A 427 1.24 29.66 7.54
CA ILE A 427 2.67 29.95 7.84
C ILE A 427 2.98 31.43 7.78
N GLY A 428 2.00 32.30 7.74
CA GLY A 428 2.15 33.76 7.53
C GLY A 428 2.72 34.53 8.73
N GLN A 429 2.96 33.86 9.87
CA GLN A 429 3.48 34.47 11.08
C GLN A 429 4.80 33.81 11.55
N PRO A 430 5.67 34.49 12.26
CA PRO A 430 6.85 33.88 12.88
C PRO A 430 6.43 32.96 14.03
N GLY A 431 7.19 31.85 14.22
CA GLY A 431 6.99 30.90 15.31
C GLY A 431 7.20 29.44 14.85
N PRO A 432 7.20 28.48 15.79
CA PRO A 432 7.33 27.06 15.49
C PRO A 432 6.18 26.55 14.59
N ARG A 433 6.53 25.74 13.62
CA ARG A 433 5.57 25.11 12.69
C ARG A 433 5.00 23.84 13.33
N VAL A 434 3.69 23.69 13.25
CA VAL A 434 2.95 22.50 13.71
C VAL A 434 2.19 21.93 12.51
N ILE A 435 2.50 20.70 12.14
CA ILE A 435 1.88 20.02 10.99
C ILE A 435 0.58 19.37 11.46
N ASN A 436 -0.54 20.06 11.23
CA ASN A 436 -1.88 19.66 11.65
C ASN A 436 -2.97 19.88 10.59
N PHE A 437 -2.58 20.20 9.37
CA PHE A 437 -3.42 20.32 8.19
C PHE A 437 -4.68 21.21 8.34
N PRO A 438 -4.59 22.39 8.97
CA PRO A 438 -5.74 23.17 9.37
C PRO A 438 -6.59 23.64 8.19
N ASN A 439 -5.95 24.09 7.09
CA ASN A 439 -6.67 24.59 5.92
C ASN A 439 -7.44 23.47 5.20
N ILE A 440 -7.02 22.22 5.36
CA ILE A 440 -7.65 21.05 4.75
C ILE A 440 -8.75 20.53 5.65
N LEU A 441 -8.44 20.23 6.92
CA LEU A 441 -9.37 19.54 7.82
C LEU A 441 -10.42 20.46 8.46
N LYS A 442 -10.04 21.73 8.73
CA LYS A 442 -10.95 22.71 9.36
C LYS A 442 -11.61 23.62 8.33
N TYR A 443 -10.86 24.09 7.32
CA TYR A 443 -11.35 25.08 6.36
C TYR A 443 -11.68 24.47 4.99
N ASN A 444 -11.57 23.14 4.86
CA ASN A 444 -11.98 22.37 3.68
C ASN A 444 -11.42 22.89 2.34
N TYR A 445 -10.11 23.24 2.32
CA TYR A 445 -9.43 23.68 1.09
C TYR A 445 -9.58 22.67 -0.04
N ILE A 446 -9.58 21.37 0.32
CA ILE A 446 -9.99 20.24 -0.49
C ILE A 446 -10.84 19.31 0.40
N PRO A 447 -11.79 18.55 -0.14
CA PRO A 447 -12.67 17.67 0.63
C PRO A 447 -11.99 16.35 1.04
N LEU A 448 -10.76 16.42 1.59
CA LEU A 448 -9.94 15.23 1.89
C LEU A 448 -10.63 14.27 2.85
N SER A 449 -11.17 14.80 3.93
CA SER A 449 -11.87 14.03 4.97
C SER A 449 -13.03 13.23 4.40
N GLN A 450 -13.93 13.92 3.68
CA GLN A 450 -15.08 13.30 3.04
C GLN A 450 -14.66 12.27 1.99
N THR A 451 -13.60 12.56 1.22
CA THR A 451 -13.07 11.63 0.21
C THR A 451 -12.57 10.33 0.84
N ILE A 452 -11.82 10.43 1.95
CA ILE A 452 -11.32 9.26 2.67
C ILE A 452 -12.49 8.44 3.24
N ASP A 453 -13.48 9.07 3.87
CA ASP A 453 -14.65 8.40 4.44
C ASP A 453 -15.42 7.61 3.36
N VAL A 454 -15.73 8.26 2.24
CA VAL A 454 -16.41 7.62 1.09
C VAL A 454 -15.62 6.44 0.55
N ILE A 455 -14.30 6.58 0.35
CA ILE A 455 -13.46 5.51 -0.18
C ILE A 455 -13.38 4.33 0.80
N LEU A 456 -13.25 4.60 2.10
CA LEU A 456 -13.26 3.56 3.13
C LEU A 456 -14.57 2.78 3.14
N ASP A 457 -15.72 3.45 3.05
CA ASP A 457 -17.02 2.80 3.00
C ASP A 457 -17.15 1.94 1.73
N ILE A 458 -16.79 2.45 0.55
CA ILE A 458 -16.83 1.69 -0.72
C ILE A 458 -15.93 0.46 -0.67
N VAL A 459 -14.70 0.60 -0.20
CA VAL A 459 -13.74 -0.52 -0.14
C VAL A 459 -14.15 -1.55 0.91
N LYS A 460 -14.65 -1.11 2.08
CA LYS A 460 -15.21 -1.97 3.12
C LYS A 460 -16.38 -2.81 2.62
N GLU A 461 -17.33 -2.19 1.92
CA GLU A 461 -18.46 -2.90 1.31
C GLU A 461 -17.99 -3.91 0.27
N ALA A 462 -17.05 -3.52 -0.58
CA ALA A 462 -16.52 -4.37 -1.63
C ALA A 462 -15.73 -5.58 -1.10
N PHE A 463 -15.05 -5.45 0.04
CA PHE A 463 -14.36 -6.55 0.72
C PHE A 463 -15.27 -7.39 1.62
N GLY A 464 -16.41 -6.84 2.06
CA GLY A 464 -17.24 -7.43 3.11
C GLY A 464 -16.55 -7.49 4.49
N SER A 465 -15.49 -6.71 4.69
CA SER A 465 -14.70 -6.65 5.93
C SER A 465 -14.06 -5.27 6.07
N PRO A 466 -13.66 -4.87 7.29
CA PRO A 466 -12.87 -3.65 7.47
C PRO A 466 -11.63 -3.63 6.58
N CYS A 467 -11.21 -2.43 6.21
CA CYS A 467 -10.11 -2.24 5.26
C CYS A 467 -9.14 -1.13 5.68
N GLU A 468 -7.94 -1.20 5.12
CA GLU A 468 -6.93 -0.15 5.12
C GLU A 468 -6.69 0.33 3.70
N ILE A 469 -6.50 1.63 3.53
CA ILE A 469 -6.10 2.25 2.28
C ILE A 469 -4.81 3.05 2.46
N GLU A 470 -3.92 2.99 1.46
CA GLU A 470 -2.77 3.89 1.34
C GLU A 470 -3.04 4.88 0.22
N PHE A 471 -2.74 6.15 0.43
CA PHE A 471 -3.04 7.20 -0.53
C PHE A 471 -2.00 8.32 -0.56
N ALA A 472 -2.01 9.08 -1.66
CA ALA A 472 -1.27 10.32 -1.80
C ALA A 472 -2.16 11.42 -2.41
N VAL A 473 -1.87 12.68 -2.10
CA VAL A 473 -2.65 13.82 -2.56
C VAL A 473 -1.75 14.85 -3.21
N ASP A 474 -2.15 15.29 -4.39
CA ASP A 474 -1.60 16.47 -5.04
C ASP A 474 -2.57 17.64 -4.82
N LEU A 475 -2.11 18.66 -4.09
CA LEU A 475 -2.89 19.88 -3.81
C LEU A 475 -2.98 20.84 -4.99
N ASN A 476 -2.17 20.63 -6.03
CA ASN A 476 -2.27 21.42 -7.25
C ASN A 476 -3.62 21.17 -7.91
N LYS A 477 -4.32 22.27 -8.20
CA LYS A 477 -5.66 22.20 -8.79
C LYS A 477 -5.57 22.25 -10.31
N ASP A 478 -6.36 21.39 -10.95
CA ASP A 478 -6.50 21.39 -12.40
C ASP A 478 -7.31 22.59 -12.93
N ALA A 479 -7.58 22.62 -14.24
CA ALA A 479 -8.40 23.68 -14.88
C ALA A 479 -9.84 23.77 -14.31
N ASN A 480 -10.34 22.72 -13.67
CA ASN A 480 -11.64 22.66 -13.01
C ASN A 480 -11.57 22.96 -11.49
N PHE A 481 -10.43 23.47 -11.02
CA PHE A 481 -10.16 23.75 -9.62
C PHE A 481 -10.21 22.53 -8.69
N LYS A 482 -9.99 21.33 -9.20
CA LYS A 482 -9.96 20.09 -8.44
C LYS A 482 -8.54 19.65 -8.16
N ALA A 483 -8.23 19.31 -6.92
CA ALA A 483 -7.02 18.59 -6.52
C ALA A 483 -7.14 17.10 -6.88
N SER A 484 -6.03 16.36 -6.79
CA SER A 484 -6.01 14.94 -7.12
C SER A 484 -5.69 14.08 -5.91
N PHE A 485 -6.51 13.04 -5.70
CA PHE A 485 -6.34 12.00 -4.71
C PHE A 485 -5.97 10.70 -5.42
N PHE A 486 -4.85 10.11 -5.04
CA PHE A 486 -4.35 8.87 -5.62
C PHE A 486 -4.46 7.74 -4.61
N LEU A 487 -5.20 6.70 -4.96
CA LEU A 487 -5.29 5.48 -4.17
C LEU A 487 -4.15 4.54 -4.58
N LEU A 488 -3.24 4.26 -3.62
CA LEU A 488 -1.98 3.54 -3.88
C LEU A 488 -2.06 2.06 -3.57
N GLN A 489 -2.82 1.68 -2.56
CA GLN A 489 -3.02 0.29 -2.12
C GLN A 489 -4.27 0.18 -1.27
N ILE A 490 -4.89 -1.00 -1.29
CA ILE A 490 -5.93 -1.42 -0.33
C ILE A 490 -5.55 -2.76 0.28
N LYS A 491 -5.94 -2.95 1.53
CA LYS A 491 -5.75 -4.20 2.27
C LYS A 491 -6.98 -4.49 3.10
N PRO A 492 -7.43 -5.75 3.17
CA PRO A 492 -8.40 -6.14 4.18
C PRO A 492 -7.74 -6.02 5.58
N LEU A 493 -8.46 -5.48 6.54
CA LEU A 493 -8.08 -5.59 7.95
C LEU A 493 -8.60 -6.91 8.46
N ILE A 494 -7.68 -7.78 8.88
CA ILE A 494 -8.01 -9.09 9.39
C ILE A 494 -8.02 -8.98 10.91
N GLY A 495 -9.18 -9.18 11.49
CA GLY A 495 -9.35 -9.33 12.94
C GLY A 495 -10.24 -10.53 13.22
N ASN A 496 -10.01 -11.22 14.32
CA ASN A 496 -10.94 -12.22 14.78
C ASN A 496 -12.12 -11.48 15.45
N TYR A 497 -13.14 -11.13 14.66
CA TYR A 497 -14.32 -10.38 15.10
C TYR A 497 -15.36 -11.27 15.81
N ASN A 498 -15.04 -12.55 16.12
CA ASN A 498 -15.92 -13.42 16.88
C ASN A 498 -16.13 -12.83 18.28
N GLU A 499 -17.38 -12.73 18.71
CA GLU A 499 -17.74 -12.17 20.01
C GLU A 499 -17.21 -13.04 21.17
N TYR A 500 -16.04 -12.68 21.69
CA TYR A 500 -15.56 -13.21 22.97
C TYR A 500 -15.74 -12.11 24.02
N LYS A 501 -16.57 -12.37 25.02
CA LYS A 501 -16.89 -11.39 26.08
C LYS A 501 -16.10 -11.66 27.33
N VAL A 502 -15.50 -10.64 27.90
CA VAL A 502 -14.86 -10.68 29.21
C VAL A 502 -15.79 -10.03 30.23
N ASN A 503 -16.22 -10.78 31.23
CA ASN A 503 -16.98 -10.24 32.35
C ASN A 503 -16.02 -9.78 33.46
N LEU A 504 -15.96 -8.47 33.68
CA LEU A 504 -15.08 -7.87 34.67
C LEU A 504 -15.54 -8.17 36.13
N ASP A 505 -16.85 -8.38 36.34
CA ASP A 505 -17.40 -8.64 37.68
C ASP A 505 -17.00 -10.00 38.21
N GLU A 506 -16.60 -10.92 37.34
CA GLU A 506 -16.13 -12.26 37.70
C GLU A 506 -14.61 -12.34 37.92
N LEU A 507 -13.89 -11.23 37.77
CA LEU A 507 -12.44 -11.22 37.90
C LEU A 507 -11.99 -11.08 39.37
N ASP A 508 -11.22 -12.04 39.85
CA ASP A 508 -10.45 -11.84 41.07
C ASP A 508 -9.27 -10.89 40.82
N LEU A 509 -9.41 -9.67 41.29
CA LEU A 509 -8.39 -8.63 41.13
C LEU A 509 -7.04 -9.02 41.74
N LYS A 510 -6.99 -9.97 42.68
CA LYS A 510 -5.72 -10.46 43.26
C LYS A 510 -4.99 -11.39 42.28
N SER A 511 -5.68 -12.04 41.38
CA SER A 511 -5.08 -12.92 40.37
C SER A 511 -4.57 -12.16 39.15
N VAL A 512 -4.94 -10.89 38.97
CA VAL A 512 -4.61 -10.09 37.80
C VAL A 512 -3.12 -9.73 37.78
N ILE A 513 -2.46 -10.03 36.66
CA ILE A 513 -1.09 -9.62 36.32
C ILE A 513 -1.10 -8.39 35.40
N LEU A 514 -2.05 -8.36 34.44
CA LEU A 514 -2.21 -7.25 33.50
C LEU A 514 -3.70 -7.04 33.23
N LEU A 515 -4.09 -5.79 33.21
CA LEU A 515 -5.42 -5.33 32.80
C LEU A 515 -5.28 -4.10 31.92
N SER A 516 -5.92 -4.10 30.76
CA SER A 516 -5.96 -2.95 29.85
C SER A 516 -7.33 -2.84 29.17
N ASN A 517 -7.82 -1.61 29.00
CA ASN A 517 -9.02 -1.25 28.23
C ASN A 517 -8.68 -0.61 26.88
N THR A 518 -7.44 -0.71 26.46
CA THR A 518 -6.95 -0.26 25.15
C THR A 518 -6.35 -1.42 24.36
N GLY A 519 -6.91 -2.60 24.57
CA GLY A 519 -6.41 -3.83 23.99
C GLY A 519 -7.01 -4.14 22.62
N MET A 520 -6.29 -4.96 21.88
CA MET A 520 -6.70 -5.61 20.64
C MET A 520 -6.41 -7.08 20.72
N GLY A 521 -7.15 -7.85 19.95
CA GLY A 521 -7.17 -9.29 19.99
C GLY A 521 -8.51 -9.78 20.50
N ASN A 522 -8.86 -11.02 20.19
CA ASN A 522 -10.12 -11.60 20.59
C ASN A 522 -9.96 -13.10 20.87
N GLY A 523 -10.53 -13.56 21.97
CA GLY A 523 -10.44 -14.95 22.39
C GLY A 523 -9.67 -15.16 23.67
N SER A 524 -9.18 -16.38 23.89
CA SER A 524 -8.41 -16.75 25.09
C SER A 524 -7.14 -17.53 24.75
N ILE A 525 -6.11 -17.34 25.56
CA ILE A 525 -4.86 -18.10 25.50
C ILE A 525 -4.58 -18.65 26.89
N SER A 526 -4.46 -19.97 27.02
CA SER A 526 -4.31 -20.65 28.31
C SER A 526 -2.98 -21.41 28.47
N ASN A 527 -2.03 -21.20 27.58
CA ASN A 527 -0.77 -21.95 27.55
C ASN A 527 0.47 -21.06 27.56
N LEU A 528 0.44 -19.96 28.32
CA LEU A 528 1.54 -19.03 28.48
C LEU A 528 2.10 -19.13 29.90
N TYR A 529 3.39 -19.29 30.02
CA TYR A 529 4.10 -19.33 31.31
C TYR A 529 5.11 -18.20 31.44
N ASP A 530 5.56 -17.66 30.34
CA ASP A 530 6.74 -16.83 30.23
C ASP A 530 6.35 -15.34 30.04
N VAL A 531 6.95 -14.46 30.81
CA VAL A 531 6.83 -13.00 30.68
C VAL A 531 8.21 -12.41 30.56
N VAL A 532 8.42 -11.67 29.48
CA VAL A 532 9.66 -10.93 29.20
C VAL A 532 9.36 -9.43 29.30
N TYR A 533 10.06 -8.74 30.18
CA TYR A 533 9.82 -7.32 30.38
C TYR A 533 11.10 -6.52 30.57
N ILE A 534 11.01 -5.22 30.23
CA ILE A 534 12.12 -4.28 30.41
C ILE A 534 12.38 -4.01 31.89
N LYS A 535 13.64 -3.98 32.29
CA LYS A 535 14.05 -3.57 33.63
C LYS A 535 13.96 -2.04 33.74
N ARG A 536 12.97 -1.55 34.44
CA ARG A 536 12.62 -0.11 34.51
C ARG A 536 13.78 0.77 35.04
N ASN A 537 14.57 0.25 35.94
CA ASN A 537 15.69 0.95 36.61
C ASN A 537 16.94 1.13 35.75
N VAL A 538 17.05 0.43 34.60
CA VAL A 538 18.19 0.49 33.67
C VAL A 538 17.78 0.94 32.29
N PHE A 539 16.53 1.32 32.10
CA PHE A 539 16.06 1.76 30.79
C PHE A 539 16.75 3.05 30.35
N ASP A 540 17.28 3.03 29.13
CA ASP A 540 17.90 4.18 28.47
C ASP A 540 17.38 4.27 27.04
N LYS A 541 16.64 5.32 26.74
CA LYS A 541 16.03 5.54 25.42
C LYS A 541 17.05 5.61 24.27
N SER A 542 18.30 5.94 24.55
CA SER A 542 19.36 5.95 23.54
C SER A 542 19.79 4.54 23.12
N MET A 543 19.50 3.53 23.96
CA MET A 543 19.93 2.14 23.82
C MET A 543 18.82 1.23 23.26
N THR A 544 17.69 1.77 22.83
CA THR A 544 16.59 0.96 22.27
C THR A 544 16.98 0.08 21.08
N PRO A 545 17.95 0.42 20.20
CA PRO A 545 18.45 -0.52 19.20
C PRO A 545 19.16 -1.74 19.80
N THR A 546 19.89 -1.57 20.89
CA THR A 546 20.53 -2.68 21.62
C THR A 546 19.49 -3.58 22.29
N MET A 547 18.41 -2.96 22.81
CA MET A 547 17.29 -3.71 23.39
C MET A 547 16.59 -4.59 22.36
N ALA A 548 16.49 -4.13 21.12
CA ALA A 548 15.93 -4.93 20.02
C ALA A 548 16.74 -6.22 19.77
N LEU A 549 18.06 -6.16 19.83
CA LEU A 549 18.92 -7.34 19.68
C LEU A 549 18.83 -8.28 20.92
N GLU A 550 18.68 -7.74 22.11
CA GLU A 550 18.52 -8.57 23.31
C GLU A 550 17.20 -9.33 23.33
N VAL A 551 16.09 -8.68 22.94
CA VAL A 551 14.80 -9.37 22.86
C VAL A 551 14.77 -10.41 21.74
N GLU A 552 15.46 -10.16 20.63
CA GLU A 552 15.64 -11.13 19.56
C GLU A 552 16.29 -12.42 20.08
N ALA A 553 17.40 -12.32 20.78
CA ALA A 553 18.09 -13.47 21.36
C ALA A 553 17.18 -14.25 22.36
N ILE A 554 16.35 -13.54 23.14
CA ILE A 554 15.37 -14.17 24.03
C ILE A 554 14.29 -14.89 23.20
N ASN A 555 13.76 -14.25 22.15
CA ASN A 555 12.77 -14.82 21.25
C ASN A 555 13.28 -16.10 20.56
N GLU A 556 14.51 -16.07 20.04
CA GLU A 556 15.14 -17.25 19.40
C GLU A 556 15.27 -18.43 20.38
N LYS A 557 15.70 -18.15 21.61
CA LYS A 557 15.81 -19.16 22.66
C LYS A 557 14.43 -19.79 22.96
N LEU A 558 13.40 -18.95 23.16
CA LEU A 558 12.06 -19.42 23.43
C LEU A 558 11.43 -20.15 22.23
N ALA A 559 11.72 -19.73 21.00
CA ALA A 559 11.34 -20.42 19.78
C ALA A 559 11.94 -21.85 19.71
N THR A 560 13.21 -21.99 20.06
CA THR A 560 13.90 -23.29 20.11
C THR A 560 13.29 -24.21 21.16
N GLU A 561 12.81 -23.65 22.27
CA GLU A 561 12.10 -24.38 23.31
C GLU A 561 10.60 -24.65 22.98
N GLY A 562 10.10 -24.16 21.84
CA GLY A 562 8.67 -24.25 21.46
C GLY A 562 7.73 -23.45 22.38
N LYS A 563 8.23 -22.36 22.98
CA LYS A 563 7.50 -21.57 23.98
C LYS A 563 7.11 -20.21 23.49
N ASN A 564 5.93 -19.77 23.88
CA ASN A 564 5.40 -18.43 23.67
C ASN A 564 5.50 -17.60 24.96
N PHE A 565 5.44 -16.28 24.83
CA PHE A 565 5.60 -15.37 25.96
C PHE A 565 4.76 -14.10 25.85
N ILE A 566 4.66 -13.37 26.95
CA ILE A 566 4.11 -12.02 27.02
C ILE A 566 5.30 -11.06 27.01
N LEU A 567 5.29 -10.08 26.11
CA LEU A 567 6.34 -9.07 25.98
C LEU A 567 5.84 -7.72 26.50
N ILE A 568 6.58 -7.12 27.44
CA ILE A 568 6.22 -5.82 28.04
C ILE A 568 7.39 -4.86 27.89
N GLY A 569 7.16 -3.68 27.29
CA GLY A 569 8.20 -2.66 27.15
C GLY A 569 7.65 -1.25 26.97
N PRO A 570 8.53 -0.23 27.14
CA PRO A 570 8.13 1.17 27.05
C PRO A 570 8.03 1.65 25.60
N GLY A 571 7.07 2.52 25.35
CA GLY A 571 6.85 3.12 24.05
C GLY A 571 6.39 2.12 22.98
N ARG A 572 6.58 2.48 21.71
CA ARG A 572 6.17 1.64 20.58
C ARG A 572 7.09 0.45 20.34
N TRP A 573 6.52 -0.71 20.09
CA TRP A 573 7.24 -1.81 19.46
C TRP A 573 7.20 -1.69 17.95
N GLY A 574 8.32 -1.98 17.28
CA GLY A 574 8.38 -2.01 15.81
C GLY A 574 8.44 -0.65 15.12
N THR A 575 8.78 0.41 15.85
CA THR A 575 9.05 1.73 15.26
C THR A 575 10.48 1.82 14.74
N ARG A 576 10.70 2.54 13.63
CA ARG A 576 12.06 2.89 13.19
C ARG A 576 12.65 4.08 13.97
N ASP A 577 11.80 4.87 14.63
CA ASP A 577 12.25 5.95 15.50
C ASP A 577 12.60 5.43 16.90
N ARG A 578 13.89 5.28 17.16
CA ARG A 578 14.42 4.81 18.45
C ARG A 578 14.05 5.68 19.66
N TRP A 579 13.58 6.91 19.43
CA TRP A 579 13.23 7.84 20.49
C TRP A 579 11.79 7.73 20.99
N ILE A 580 10.96 6.99 20.27
CA ILE A 580 9.55 6.76 20.64
C ILE A 580 9.25 5.30 20.97
N GLY A 581 10.23 4.40 20.83
CA GLY A 581 10.03 2.99 21.11
C GLY A 581 11.24 2.11 20.82
N ILE A 582 11.02 0.80 20.82
CA ILE A 582 12.05 -0.21 20.57
C ILE A 582 11.93 -0.67 19.10
N PRO A 583 12.98 -0.47 18.27
CA PRO A 583 12.93 -0.68 16.81
C PRO A 583 13.07 -2.17 16.44
N VAL A 584 12.16 -3.01 16.92
CA VAL A 584 12.11 -4.43 16.53
C VAL A 584 11.38 -4.63 15.21
N THR A 585 11.77 -5.65 14.49
CA THR A 585 10.98 -6.23 13.39
C THR A 585 10.15 -7.40 13.91
N TRP A 586 9.08 -7.77 13.19
CA TRP A 586 8.22 -8.88 13.61
C TRP A 586 8.98 -10.19 13.91
N PRO A 587 9.93 -10.64 13.09
CA PRO A 587 10.68 -11.87 13.36
C PRO A 587 11.41 -11.87 14.71
N GLN A 588 11.86 -10.70 15.18
CA GLN A 588 12.60 -10.57 16.43
C GLN A 588 11.74 -10.81 17.67
N ILE A 589 10.41 -10.81 17.54
CA ILE A 589 9.47 -11.04 18.64
C ILE A 589 8.31 -11.96 18.26
N SER A 590 8.47 -12.77 17.23
CA SER A 590 7.42 -13.61 16.60
C SER A 590 6.75 -14.62 17.53
N ASN A 591 7.39 -15.00 18.65
CA ASN A 591 6.81 -15.90 19.66
C ASN A 591 6.06 -15.18 20.76
N ALA A 592 6.06 -13.83 20.79
CA ALA A 592 5.19 -13.07 21.68
C ALA A 592 3.73 -13.26 21.28
N LYS A 593 2.89 -13.70 22.21
CA LYS A 593 1.43 -13.87 22.04
C LYS A 593 0.63 -12.71 22.64
N VAL A 594 1.25 -11.92 23.49
CA VAL A 594 0.73 -10.64 23.97
C VAL A 594 1.87 -9.64 23.97
N ILE A 595 1.65 -8.50 23.34
CA ILE A 595 2.60 -7.39 23.28
C ILE A 595 1.99 -6.21 24.04
N VAL A 596 2.75 -5.69 25.00
CA VAL A 596 2.30 -4.64 25.89
C VAL A 596 3.21 -3.43 25.75
N GLU A 597 2.61 -2.31 25.39
CA GLU A 597 3.26 -0.99 25.41
C GLU A 597 2.95 -0.28 26.74
N THR A 598 3.96 0.21 27.42
CA THR A 598 3.76 0.97 28.65
C THR A 598 4.52 2.28 28.61
N SER A 599 4.11 3.26 29.42
CA SER A 599 4.91 4.47 29.64
C SER A 599 5.87 4.27 30.81
N LEU A 600 7.03 4.91 30.72
CA LEU A 600 7.91 5.16 31.85
C LEU A 600 7.98 6.68 32.11
N ASP A 601 8.46 7.11 33.28
CA ASP A 601 8.36 8.49 33.73
C ASP A 601 8.84 9.53 32.70
N ASP A 602 9.93 9.23 31.98
CA ASP A 602 10.49 10.11 30.94
C ASP A 602 10.25 9.61 29.49
N PHE A 603 9.43 8.57 29.33
CA PHE A 603 9.17 7.96 28.04
C PHE A 603 7.67 7.76 27.82
N PRO A 604 7.01 8.70 27.11
CA PRO A 604 5.57 8.67 26.94
C PRO A 604 5.13 7.52 26.06
N LEU A 605 3.92 7.06 26.29
CA LEU A 605 3.25 6.08 25.46
C LEU A 605 2.56 6.77 24.29
N ASP A 606 2.96 6.39 23.07
CA ASP A 606 2.28 6.76 21.83
C ASP A 606 1.97 5.45 21.09
N ALA A 607 0.73 4.99 21.21
CA ALA A 607 0.34 3.66 20.74
C ALA A 607 0.61 3.45 19.26
N SER A 608 1.18 2.30 18.89
CA SER A 608 1.40 1.90 17.50
C SER A 608 0.08 1.68 16.78
N SER A 609 -0.18 2.45 15.74
CA SER A 609 -1.34 2.26 14.88
C SER A 609 -0.99 2.63 13.43
N GLY A 610 -1.36 1.77 12.48
CA GLY A 610 -1.16 2.05 11.05
C GLY A 610 0.24 1.77 10.50
N SER A 611 1.10 1.07 11.25
CA SER A 611 2.40 0.60 10.76
C SER A 611 2.33 -0.84 10.23
N HIS A 612 3.28 -1.25 9.39
CA HIS A 612 3.41 -2.66 8.96
C HIS A 612 3.55 -3.63 10.15
N PHE A 613 4.28 -3.21 11.18
CA PHE A 613 4.42 -3.99 12.40
C PHE A 613 3.06 -4.27 13.06
N PHE A 614 2.26 -3.23 13.21
CA PHE A 614 0.92 -3.30 13.78
C PHE A 614 -0.03 -4.19 12.97
N HIS A 615 0.05 -4.11 11.64
CA HIS A 615 -0.74 -4.96 10.76
C HIS A 615 -0.41 -6.45 10.96
N ASN A 616 0.87 -6.80 11.09
CA ASN A 616 1.30 -8.17 11.36
C ASN A 616 0.80 -8.67 12.73
N VAL A 617 0.84 -7.82 13.76
CA VAL A 617 0.32 -8.15 15.11
C VAL A 617 -1.16 -8.52 15.06
N ILE A 618 -1.98 -7.69 14.41
CA ILE A 618 -3.43 -7.93 14.30
C ILE A 618 -3.72 -9.24 13.56
N SER A 619 -3.09 -9.43 12.43
CA SER A 619 -3.36 -10.57 11.55
C SER A 619 -2.95 -11.91 12.12
N MET A 620 -1.97 -11.93 13.02
CA MET A 620 -1.52 -13.13 13.73
C MET A 620 -2.33 -13.41 15.01
N ASN A 621 -3.40 -12.65 15.26
CA ASN A 621 -4.20 -12.71 16.48
C ASN A 621 -3.35 -12.64 17.76
N VAL A 622 -2.32 -11.80 17.74
CA VAL A 622 -1.49 -11.52 18.91
C VAL A 622 -2.20 -10.46 19.74
N GLY A 623 -2.38 -10.71 21.03
CA GLY A 623 -2.92 -9.72 21.94
C GLY A 623 -1.99 -8.50 21.98
N TYR A 624 -2.56 -7.31 21.80
CA TYR A 624 -1.77 -6.08 21.82
C TYR A 624 -2.49 -5.04 22.67
N CYS A 625 -1.81 -4.42 23.63
CA CYS A 625 -2.42 -3.40 24.48
C CYS A 625 -1.42 -2.35 24.93
N SER A 626 -1.99 -1.23 25.32
CA SER A 626 -1.29 -0.12 25.97
C SER A 626 -1.68 -0.05 27.43
N VAL A 627 -0.68 0.16 28.30
CA VAL A 627 -0.89 0.34 29.74
C VAL A 627 -0.10 1.58 30.19
N PRO A 628 -0.73 2.77 30.23
CA PRO A 628 -0.10 3.97 30.75
C PRO A 628 0.23 3.82 32.24
N ASN A 629 1.38 4.34 32.69
CA ASN A 629 1.86 4.16 34.07
C ASN A 629 0.93 4.79 35.13
N ASN A 630 0.18 5.84 34.76
CA ASN A 630 -0.70 6.59 35.65
C ASN A 630 -2.21 6.38 35.35
N ASP A 631 -2.57 5.28 34.69
CA ASP A 631 -3.97 5.00 34.41
C ASP A 631 -4.68 4.45 35.65
N SER A 632 -5.92 4.88 35.87
CA SER A 632 -6.72 4.45 37.03
C SER A 632 -7.30 3.05 36.87
N PHE A 633 -7.46 2.57 35.66
CA PHE A 633 -8.05 1.29 35.30
C PHE A 633 -6.98 0.29 34.80
N ALA A 634 -6.18 0.69 33.81
CA ALA A 634 -5.16 -0.15 33.22
C ALA A 634 -3.95 -0.29 34.16
N ARG A 635 -3.45 -1.52 34.34
CA ARG A 635 -2.36 -1.79 35.28
C ARG A 635 -1.52 -3.01 34.90
N ILE A 636 -0.28 -2.99 35.34
CA ILE A 636 0.65 -4.12 35.34
C ILE A 636 1.05 -4.37 36.79
N ALA A 637 0.94 -5.61 37.26
CA ALA A 637 1.32 -6.01 38.63
C ALA A 637 2.83 -6.21 38.73
N TRP A 638 3.59 -5.11 38.61
CA TRP A 638 5.06 -5.12 38.60
C TRP A 638 5.67 -5.83 39.81
N SER A 639 5.13 -5.63 41.03
CA SER A 639 5.61 -6.29 42.23
C SER A 639 5.58 -7.81 42.10
N LYS A 640 4.50 -8.37 41.57
CA LYS A 640 4.40 -9.82 41.34
C LYS A 640 5.41 -10.34 40.32
N LEU A 641 5.69 -9.56 39.27
CA LEU A 641 6.69 -9.93 38.26
C LEU A 641 8.11 -9.86 38.85
N ASP A 642 8.38 -8.84 39.66
CA ASP A 642 9.70 -8.62 40.28
C ASP A 642 10.02 -9.62 41.41
N GLU A 643 8.98 -10.17 42.08
CA GLU A 643 9.09 -11.20 43.12
C GLU A 643 9.43 -12.59 42.56
N LEU A 644 9.09 -12.87 41.31
CA LEU A 644 9.42 -14.15 40.68
C LEU A 644 10.92 -14.28 40.42
N PRO A 645 11.49 -15.49 40.58
CA PRO A 645 12.89 -15.71 40.23
C PRO A 645 13.09 -15.49 38.72
N ALA A 646 14.18 -14.83 38.36
CA ALA A 646 14.54 -14.68 36.96
C ALA A 646 14.84 -16.03 36.33
N TYR A 647 14.13 -16.38 35.27
CA TYR A 647 14.45 -17.55 34.43
C TYR A 647 15.65 -17.25 33.50
N ASN A 648 15.69 -16.03 33.00
CA ASN A 648 16.82 -15.49 32.24
C ASN A 648 16.86 -13.96 32.45
N GLU A 649 18.04 -13.37 32.39
CA GLU A 649 18.24 -11.95 32.57
C GLU A 649 19.32 -11.43 31.63
N THR A 650 19.02 -10.35 30.93
CA THR A 650 19.98 -9.63 30.10
C THR A 650 20.30 -8.26 30.72
N LYS A 651 21.04 -7.41 30.05
CA LYS A 651 21.30 -6.07 30.54
C LYS A 651 20.01 -5.27 30.75
N TYR A 652 19.09 -5.35 29.76
CA TYR A 652 17.87 -4.54 29.76
C TYR A 652 16.60 -5.33 30.05
N PHE A 653 16.55 -6.63 29.79
CA PHE A 653 15.36 -7.45 29.98
C PHE A 653 15.47 -8.41 31.16
N ARG A 654 14.31 -8.66 31.77
CA ARG A 654 14.11 -9.75 32.72
C ARG A 654 13.04 -10.67 32.18
N HIS A 655 13.34 -11.96 32.17
CA HIS A 655 12.46 -13.03 31.80
C HIS A 655 12.11 -13.85 33.04
N VAL A 656 10.81 -13.92 33.35
CA VAL A 656 10.27 -14.70 34.44
C VAL A 656 9.35 -15.77 33.92
N ARG A 657 9.25 -16.88 34.64
CA ARG A 657 8.39 -18.01 34.31
C ARG A 657 7.49 -18.32 35.48
N PHE A 658 6.17 -18.33 35.21
CA PHE A 658 5.17 -18.69 36.19
C PHE A 658 5.13 -20.22 36.39
N PRO A 659 4.84 -20.73 37.61
CA PRO A 659 4.75 -22.16 37.89
C PRO A 659 3.50 -22.79 37.25
N LYS A 660 2.42 -22.00 37.07
CA LYS A 660 1.16 -22.39 36.42
C LYS A 660 0.95 -21.52 35.19
N PRO A 661 0.19 -22.00 34.18
CA PRO A 661 -0.07 -21.21 32.98
C PRO A 661 -0.88 -19.96 33.28
N LEU A 662 -0.50 -18.87 32.65
CA LEU A 662 -1.28 -17.63 32.64
C LEU A 662 -2.51 -17.81 31.77
N GLN A 663 -3.63 -17.23 32.20
CA GLN A 663 -4.86 -17.14 31.44
C GLN A 663 -4.96 -15.74 30.82
N VAL A 664 -4.89 -15.65 29.50
CA VAL A 664 -5.10 -14.42 28.76
C VAL A 664 -6.51 -14.44 28.20
N LYS A 665 -7.30 -13.42 28.49
CA LYS A 665 -8.64 -13.20 27.94
C LYS A 665 -8.67 -11.88 27.22
N MET A 666 -9.15 -11.90 25.97
CA MET A 666 -9.17 -10.73 25.08
C MET A 666 -10.59 -10.51 24.55
N ASP A 667 -11.18 -9.37 24.83
CA ASP A 667 -12.47 -8.92 24.32
C ASP A 667 -12.25 -7.77 23.35
N GLY A 668 -12.29 -8.08 22.07
CA GLY A 668 -12.07 -7.10 21.01
C GLY A 668 -13.16 -6.02 20.94
N THR A 669 -14.40 -6.35 21.39
CA THR A 669 -15.53 -5.40 21.40
C THR A 669 -15.38 -4.36 22.50
N GLN A 670 -14.99 -4.81 23.70
CA GLN A 670 -14.75 -3.93 24.86
C GLN A 670 -13.31 -3.42 24.93
N ARG A 671 -12.44 -3.87 24.01
CA ARG A 671 -11.01 -3.57 23.98
C ARG A 671 -10.27 -3.99 25.26
N LEU A 672 -10.77 -5.02 25.92
CA LEU A 672 -10.22 -5.51 27.18
C LEU A 672 -9.18 -6.60 26.91
N ILE A 673 -8.04 -6.49 27.55
CA ILE A 673 -7.10 -7.59 27.72
C ILE A 673 -6.86 -7.79 29.21
N VAL A 674 -7.05 -9.02 29.64
CA VAL A 674 -6.85 -9.43 31.03
C VAL A 674 -5.90 -10.63 31.05
N VAL A 675 -4.83 -10.50 31.82
CA VAL A 675 -3.94 -11.63 32.11
C VAL A 675 -4.04 -11.95 33.58
N THR A 676 -4.42 -13.18 33.89
CA THR A 676 -4.53 -13.69 35.26
C THR A 676 -3.62 -14.88 35.48
N HIS A 677 -3.23 -15.11 36.72
CA HIS A 677 -2.57 -16.33 37.14
C HIS A 677 -3.42 -17.01 38.25
N GLU A 678 -3.48 -18.32 38.20
CA GLU A 678 -3.99 -19.06 39.35
C GLU A 678 -2.94 -19.11 40.45
N PRO A 679 -3.32 -18.80 41.70
CA PRO A 679 -2.40 -18.78 42.83
C PRO A 679 -1.78 -20.15 43.12
#